data_ffef8014416f68aae37b2adfdeaf6099
#
_entry.id   ffef8014416f68aae37b2adfdeaf6099
#
_cell.length_a   1.000
_cell.length_b   1.000
_cell.length_c   1.000
_cell.angle_alpha   90.00
_cell.angle_beta   90.00
_cell.angle_gamma   90.00
#
_symmetry.space_group_name_H-M   'P 1'
#
loop_
_entity.id
_entity.type
_entity.pdbx_description
1 polymer ?
#
loop_
_entity_poly.entity_id
_entity_poly.type
_entity_poly.pdbx_seq_one_letter_code
_entity_poly.pdbx_strand_id
1 'polypeptide(L)'
;MSHPFFELRLFVLFKYVKFAFWTVLFGVGVSGVAGAALYYQTLGDLPDVEQLKEVTFETPMKIYSADNKLIGEFGESKRIPVALDKIPLKMRQAFLAIEDTRFYDHSGIDPIGIVRAAIVAATSASAKQGASTITQQVARNFFLTREKTLKRKIKEVFISLRIEQVLTKDEIFELYLNKIALGHRSYGVAAAAQTYYGKNLDELTLGQMATIAGLPKAPSSLNPISNPERSKDRRHLVLDRMYSLGYITKEEYEKADAEPYKAEFHASKLEAYAPYVAEKARQLALDRFGPSAYTDGIEIYTTVLAKDQEAAHEAVFRAVNDYDKRHGYRGSKENINDLKAKDDKFDVDKYLYSKDIYHYIFPAVVTALDDKAGLLQAYGRKGQDITISYQNLKWAAPFINDKRQGPTPKKVSDVAKAGDLIFYSINDKNEAELAQVPEVEASIVALNQYNGAIVAMVGGYDFAKSKFDRTTQSTRQTGSNFKPFLYSAAVAKGININSIFQDEPIRTWDPGSRTWWEPKNSPNRYDGPMSLREGLARSKNVVSIRLIRQIGVHNVVEHVEKFGLNVPRSQQVEAMALGSVEVTPLDLVTGYATFANGGYKIEPYLVSKIVKNGGIVYQYNPKVADPTAPDIVKNGIALEYEDGTTVPDNMATQVLSHKNAYIVADMMRSVIYGGEGLSGPYWGTGSRASATTGRTDLHGKTGTTNNVHDAWFSGFNGNVVATSWMGFDTDRDLGWSRTQGPEGGAYSALPIWARFIKITEEGKPAAPLPIPEGLGKCTNEGITDWCISGGTSISETGVEAPVDENGEGSTTDNNSEDSSSQTEVDTSNISSDNIF
;
A
#
# COMPACT_ATOMS: atom_id res chain seq x y z
N MET A 1 80.50 -57.50 -34.47
CA MET A 1 80.60 -55.99 -34.48
C MET A 1 79.38 -55.43 -33.91
N SER A 2 79.39 -55.16 -32.61
CA SER A 2 78.27 -54.71 -31.80
C SER A 2 78.31 -53.16 -31.60
N HIS A 3 77.24 -52.62 -31.68
CA HIS A 3 76.81 -51.19 -31.86
C HIS A 3 77.35 -50.17 -30.82
N PRO A 4 78.25 -49.28 -31.13
CA PRO A 4 78.55 -48.15 -30.24
C PRO A 4 77.57 -46.95 -30.38
N PHE A 5 76.66 -46.94 -31.39
CA PHE A 5 75.76 -45.87 -31.67
C PHE A 5 74.47 -45.82 -30.75
N PHE A 6 74.18 -46.97 -30.14
CA PHE A 6 72.97 -47.03 -29.24
C PHE A 6 73.24 -46.43 -27.85
N GLU A 7 74.37 -46.65 -27.28
CA GLU A 7 74.75 -46.11 -25.97
C GLU A 7 74.98 -44.63 -26.01
N LEU A 8 75.49 -44.08 -27.10
CA LEU A 8 75.72 -42.63 -27.26
C LEU A 8 74.35 -41.87 -27.33
N ARG A 9 73.32 -42.44 -27.97
CA ARG A 9 72.00 -41.88 -28.04
C ARG A 9 71.29 -41.92 -26.66
N LEU A 10 71.43 -42.98 -25.90
CA LEU A 10 70.88 -43.12 -24.56
C LEU A 10 71.51 -42.15 -23.58
N PHE A 11 72.81 -41.91 -23.66
CA PHE A 11 73.57 -40.96 -22.81
C PHE A 11 73.20 -39.49 -23.12
N VAL A 12 73.03 -39.19 -24.37
CA VAL A 12 72.58 -37.85 -24.83
C VAL A 12 71.15 -37.64 -24.39
N LEU A 13 70.23 -38.61 -24.54
CA LEU A 13 68.86 -38.53 -24.11
C LEU A 13 68.77 -38.30 -22.55
N PHE A 14 69.60 -39.00 -21.80
CA PHE A 14 69.68 -38.92 -20.35
C PHE A 14 70.17 -37.51 -19.87
N LYS A 15 71.07 -36.89 -20.61
CA LYS A 15 71.52 -35.50 -20.37
C LYS A 15 70.45 -34.50 -20.66
N TYR A 16 69.67 -34.63 -21.73
CA TYR A 16 68.55 -33.76 -22.05
C TYR A 16 67.44 -33.96 -21.04
N VAL A 17 67.11 -35.15 -20.61
CA VAL A 17 66.11 -35.42 -19.57
C VAL A 17 66.54 -34.83 -18.22
N LYS A 18 67.80 -34.95 -17.82
CA LYS A 18 68.34 -34.28 -16.62
C LYS A 18 68.32 -32.75 -16.73
N PHE A 19 68.70 -32.20 -17.88
CA PHE A 19 68.69 -30.79 -18.11
C PHE A 19 67.22 -30.25 -18.08
N ALA A 20 66.28 -30.92 -18.73
CA ALA A 20 64.87 -30.60 -18.69
C ALA A 20 64.29 -30.64 -17.23
N PHE A 21 64.67 -31.72 -16.51
CA PHE A 21 64.31 -31.88 -15.11
C PHE A 21 64.82 -30.72 -14.22
N TRP A 22 66.11 -30.37 -14.35
CA TRP A 22 66.71 -29.23 -13.60
C TRP A 22 66.12 -27.87 -14.02
N THR A 23 65.82 -27.69 -15.29
CA THR A 23 65.16 -26.45 -15.79
C THR A 23 63.78 -26.32 -15.26
N VAL A 24 62.96 -27.38 -15.19
CA VAL A 24 61.65 -27.42 -14.57
C VAL A 24 61.75 -27.16 -13.06
N LEU A 25 62.71 -27.80 -12.38
CA LEU A 25 62.89 -27.60 -10.92
C LEU A 25 63.33 -26.18 -10.61
N PHE A 26 64.19 -25.57 -11.41
CA PHE A 26 64.61 -24.17 -11.27
C PHE A 26 63.45 -23.22 -11.55
N GLY A 27 62.66 -23.50 -12.61
CA GLY A 27 61.45 -22.73 -12.93
C GLY A 27 60.40 -22.76 -11.81
N VAL A 28 60.21 -23.92 -11.14
CA VAL A 28 59.34 -24.11 -9.99
C VAL A 28 59.88 -23.30 -8.78
N GLY A 29 61.22 -23.36 -8.54
CA GLY A 29 61.84 -22.60 -7.46
C GLY A 29 61.72 -21.09 -7.63
N VAL A 30 62.01 -20.57 -8.84
CA VAL A 30 61.85 -19.12 -9.17
C VAL A 30 60.40 -18.69 -9.07
N SER A 31 59.46 -19.54 -9.54
CA SER A 31 58.00 -19.26 -9.42
C SER A 31 57.54 -19.23 -7.95
N GLY A 32 58.09 -20.12 -7.10
CA GLY A 32 57.80 -20.13 -5.65
C GLY A 32 58.32 -18.90 -4.95
N VAL A 33 59.54 -18.43 -5.25
CA VAL A 33 60.11 -17.21 -4.68
C VAL A 33 59.36 -15.97 -5.19
N ALA A 34 59.01 -15.89 -6.45
CA ALA A 34 58.20 -14.83 -7.01
C ALA A 34 56.77 -14.79 -6.39
N GLY A 35 56.18 -15.98 -6.18
CA GLY A 35 54.89 -16.10 -5.51
C GLY A 35 54.92 -15.65 -4.06
N ALA A 36 55.99 -16.02 -3.32
CA ALA A 36 56.17 -15.56 -1.92
C ALA A 36 56.40 -14.04 -1.85
N ALA A 37 57.24 -13.48 -2.74
CA ALA A 37 57.44 -12.02 -2.79
C ALA A 37 56.12 -11.26 -3.10
N LEU A 38 55.34 -11.72 -4.06
CA LEU A 38 54.02 -11.16 -4.38
C LEU A 38 53.04 -11.28 -3.21
N TYR A 39 53.07 -12.43 -2.48
CA TYR A 39 52.25 -12.60 -1.27
C TYR A 39 52.58 -11.57 -0.21
N TYR A 40 53.88 -11.41 0.11
CA TYR A 40 54.32 -10.42 1.11
C TYR A 40 54.01 -9.00 0.70
N GLN A 41 54.12 -8.67 -0.60
CA GLN A 41 53.79 -7.36 -1.12
C GLN A 41 52.26 -7.04 -1.05
N THR A 42 51.44 -8.09 -1.16
CA THR A 42 49.96 -7.91 -1.14
C THR A 42 49.32 -8.15 0.21
N LEU A 43 50.10 -8.60 1.23
CA LEU A 43 49.60 -9.06 2.51
C LEU A 43 48.84 -7.92 3.27
N GLY A 44 49.35 -6.67 3.21
CA GLY A 44 48.71 -5.52 3.83
C GLY A 44 47.39 -5.07 3.15
N ASP A 45 47.17 -5.49 1.92
CA ASP A 45 45.99 -5.16 1.11
C ASP A 45 44.91 -6.28 1.11
N LEU A 46 45.15 -7.39 1.82
CA LEU A 46 44.19 -8.50 1.86
C LEU A 46 43.11 -8.25 2.91
N PRO A 47 41.87 -8.45 2.59
CA PRO A 47 40.76 -8.27 3.53
C PRO A 47 40.81 -9.33 4.63
N ASP A 48 40.20 -9.02 5.77
CA ASP A 48 39.93 -9.96 6.83
C ASP A 48 38.88 -10.99 6.37
N VAL A 49 39.25 -12.26 6.31
CA VAL A 49 38.37 -13.35 5.88
C VAL A 49 37.55 -13.96 7.02
N GLU A 50 37.87 -13.65 8.29
CA GLU A 50 37.11 -14.12 9.45
C GLU A 50 35.69 -13.55 9.45
N GLN A 51 35.47 -12.40 8.84
CA GLN A 51 34.15 -11.82 8.62
C GLN A 51 33.17 -12.75 7.88
N LEU A 52 33.68 -13.75 7.15
CA LEU A 52 32.83 -14.72 6.46
C LEU A 52 32.09 -15.67 7.40
N LYS A 53 32.54 -15.82 8.67
CA LYS A 53 31.85 -16.64 9.68
C LYS A 53 30.58 -15.98 10.19
N GLU A 54 30.52 -14.66 10.11
CA GLU A 54 29.42 -13.84 10.63
C GLU A 54 28.63 -13.15 9.49
N VAL A 55 28.76 -13.66 8.26
CA VAL A 55 28.08 -13.05 7.11
C VAL A 55 26.58 -13.11 7.29
N THR A 56 25.98 -11.96 7.44
CA THR A 56 24.55 -11.75 7.25
C THR A 56 24.30 -11.41 5.78
N PHE A 57 23.51 -12.22 5.11
CA PHE A 57 23.15 -11.92 3.75
C PHE A 57 22.15 -10.78 3.67
N GLU A 58 22.35 -9.86 2.73
CA GLU A 58 21.34 -8.86 2.41
C GLU A 58 19.99 -9.52 2.11
N THR A 59 19.00 -9.21 2.89
CA THR A 59 17.65 -9.74 2.77
C THR A 59 16.70 -8.58 2.51
N PRO A 60 15.77 -8.65 1.54
CA PRO A 60 14.83 -7.57 1.28
C PRO A 60 13.93 -7.30 2.48
N MET A 61 13.50 -6.03 2.61
CA MET A 61 12.46 -5.63 3.55
C MET A 61 11.14 -6.29 3.13
N LYS A 62 10.43 -6.89 4.07
CA LYS A 62 9.10 -7.48 3.89
C LYS A 62 8.08 -6.79 4.75
N ILE A 63 6.89 -6.58 4.18
CA ILE A 63 5.79 -5.92 4.87
C ILE A 63 4.60 -6.87 4.88
N TYR A 64 4.05 -7.07 6.06
CA TYR A 64 2.95 -7.99 6.32
C TYR A 64 1.71 -7.26 6.84
N SER A 65 0.55 -7.78 6.50
CA SER A 65 -0.71 -7.43 7.14
C SER A 65 -0.78 -7.98 8.57
N ALA A 66 -1.77 -7.58 9.35
CA ALA A 66 -2.00 -8.08 10.71
C ALA A 66 -2.28 -9.60 10.76
N ASP A 67 -2.88 -10.14 9.70
CA ASP A 67 -3.13 -11.57 9.49
C ASP A 67 -1.97 -12.27 8.75
N ASN A 68 -0.76 -11.70 8.81
CA ASN A 68 0.50 -12.24 8.28
C ASN A 68 0.53 -12.51 6.77
N LYS A 69 -0.23 -11.77 5.96
CA LYS A 69 -0.16 -11.82 4.51
C LYS A 69 0.92 -10.88 3.99
N LEU A 70 1.77 -11.33 3.06
CA LEU A 70 2.78 -10.49 2.44
C LEU A 70 2.11 -9.45 1.54
N ILE A 71 2.26 -8.16 1.88
CA ILE A 71 1.69 -7.02 1.15
C ILE A 71 2.72 -6.14 0.46
N GLY A 72 4.01 -6.31 0.78
CA GLY A 72 5.10 -5.59 0.14
C GLY A 72 6.45 -6.27 0.32
N GLU A 73 7.33 -6.15 -0.68
CA GLU A 73 8.72 -6.57 -0.62
C GLU A 73 9.58 -5.53 -1.32
N PHE A 74 10.59 -5.00 -0.62
CA PHE A 74 11.45 -3.92 -1.09
C PHE A 74 12.94 -4.26 -0.89
N GLY A 75 13.70 -4.15 -1.96
CA GLY A 75 15.14 -4.41 -1.98
C GLY A 75 15.63 -4.61 -3.42
N GLU A 76 16.93 -4.38 -3.64
CA GLU A 76 17.53 -4.55 -4.97
C GLU A 76 17.78 -6.02 -5.31
N SER A 77 17.99 -6.86 -4.29
CA SER A 77 18.43 -8.25 -4.42
C SER A 77 17.37 -9.18 -3.86
N LYS A 78 16.87 -10.10 -4.67
CA LYS A 78 16.12 -11.25 -4.18
C LYS A 78 17.10 -12.28 -3.64
N ARG A 79 17.09 -12.51 -2.33
CA ARG A 79 17.92 -13.53 -1.70
C ARG A 79 17.13 -14.25 -0.61
N ILE A 80 17.26 -15.58 -0.62
CA ILE A 80 16.65 -16.48 0.35
C ILE A 80 17.79 -17.37 0.85
N PRO A 81 18.46 -17.01 1.95
CA PRO A 81 19.54 -17.83 2.51
C PRO A 81 19.03 -19.19 2.95
N VAL A 82 19.78 -20.24 2.62
CA VAL A 82 19.43 -21.63 2.95
C VAL A 82 20.66 -22.34 3.45
N ALA A 83 20.54 -23.09 4.55
CA ALA A 83 21.60 -23.94 5.05
C ALA A 83 21.91 -25.09 4.06
N LEU A 84 23.15 -25.51 4.00
CA LEU A 84 23.63 -26.49 3.01
C LEU A 84 22.88 -27.82 3.07
N ASP A 85 22.51 -28.27 4.27
CA ASP A 85 21.74 -29.49 4.49
C ASP A 85 20.33 -29.46 3.90
N LYS A 86 19.75 -28.27 3.75
CA LYS A 86 18.41 -28.02 3.13
C LYS A 86 18.47 -27.91 1.61
N ILE A 87 19.68 -27.83 1.02
CA ILE A 87 19.83 -27.81 -0.44
C ILE A 87 19.86 -29.24 -0.95
N PRO A 88 18.97 -29.64 -1.89
CA PRO A 88 18.92 -31.00 -2.43
C PRO A 88 20.29 -31.53 -2.93
N LEU A 89 20.60 -32.76 -2.60
CA LEU A 89 21.90 -33.37 -2.97
C LEU A 89 22.16 -33.26 -4.48
N LYS A 90 21.17 -33.52 -5.33
CA LYS A 90 21.32 -33.45 -6.80
C LYS A 90 21.64 -32.03 -7.26
N MET A 91 21.12 -30.99 -6.59
CA MET A 91 21.47 -29.60 -6.90
C MET A 91 22.90 -29.28 -6.50
N ARG A 92 23.35 -29.69 -5.31
CA ARG A 92 24.76 -29.55 -4.90
C ARG A 92 25.70 -30.25 -5.90
N GLN A 93 25.37 -31.48 -6.30
CA GLN A 93 26.10 -32.26 -7.30
C GLN A 93 26.12 -31.57 -8.68
N ALA A 94 25.04 -30.93 -9.11
CA ALA A 94 24.97 -30.19 -10.37
C ALA A 94 25.96 -29.00 -10.40
N PHE A 95 26.05 -28.23 -9.32
CA PHE A 95 27.03 -27.14 -9.19
C PHE A 95 28.48 -27.69 -9.16
N LEU A 96 28.74 -28.72 -8.38
CA LEU A 96 30.06 -29.35 -8.34
C LEU A 96 30.48 -29.88 -9.73
N ALA A 97 29.57 -30.54 -10.44
CA ALA A 97 29.84 -31.13 -11.75
C ALA A 97 30.25 -30.09 -12.80
N ILE A 98 29.66 -28.88 -12.76
CA ILE A 98 29.86 -27.87 -13.80
C ILE A 98 30.86 -26.78 -13.43
N GLU A 99 31.04 -26.47 -12.16
CA GLU A 99 31.89 -25.38 -11.68
C GLU A 99 33.21 -25.87 -11.12
N ASP A 100 33.22 -26.95 -10.30
CA ASP A 100 34.41 -27.43 -9.61
C ASP A 100 34.29 -28.90 -9.18
N THR A 101 34.62 -29.83 -10.09
CA THR A 101 34.46 -31.28 -9.87
C THR A 101 35.31 -31.86 -8.74
N ARG A 102 36.38 -31.16 -8.35
CA ARG A 102 37.32 -31.56 -7.30
C ARG A 102 37.34 -30.62 -6.13
N PHE A 103 36.28 -29.93 -5.91
CA PHE A 103 36.16 -28.93 -4.86
C PHE A 103 36.60 -29.42 -3.49
N TYR A 104 36.27 -30.67 -3.14
CA TYR A 104 36.62 -31.27 -1.85
C TYR A 104 38.08 -31.79 -1.79
N ASP A 105 38.80 -31.87 -2.93
CA ASP A 105 40.15 -32.48 -3.03
C ASP A 105 41.27 -31.44 -2.98
N HIS A 106 40.99 -30.16 -3.20
CA HIS A 106 42.02 -29.11 -3.27
C HIS A 106 41.81 -28.03 -2.20
N SER A 107 42.84 -27.27 -1.86
CA SER A 107 42.83 -26.20 -0.83
C SER A 107 42.73 -24.81 -1.48
N GLY A 108 41.57 -24.49 -2.14
CA GLY A 108 41.26 -23.19 -2.72
C GLY A 108 41.72 -22.99 -4.16
N ILE A 109 42.75 -23.70 -4.60
CA ILE A 109 43.28 -23.67 -5.96
C ILE A 109 43.33 -25.13 -6.48
N ASP A 110 42.92 -25.36 -7.72
CA ASP A 110 43.02 -26.64 -8.38
C ASP A 110 44.21 -26.67 -9.38
N PRO A 111 45.43 -27.10 -8.97
CA PRO A 111 46.61 -27.13 -9.85
C PRO A 111 46.42 -28.05 -11.08
N ILE A 112 45.75 -29.20 -10.90
CA ILE A 112 45.48 -30.16 -11.98
C ILE A 112 44.48 -29.57 -12.97
N GLY A 113 43.46 -28.85 -12.48
CA GLY A 113 42.51 -28.14 -13.32
C GLY A 113 43.16 -27.01 -14.13
N ILE A 114 44.12 -26.28 -13.54
CA ILE A 114 44.89 -25.26 -14.25
C ILE A 114 45.72 -25.86 -15.38
N VAL A 115 46.44 -26.95 -15.11
CA VAL A 115 47.24 -27.67 -16.15
C VAL A 115 46.33 -28.20 -17.25
N ARG A 116 45.20 -28.82 -16.90
CA ARG A 116 44.21 -29.29 -17.90
C ARG A 116 43.67 -28.15 -18.75
N ALA A 117 43.30 -27.01 -18.14
CA ALA A 117 42.81 -25.86 -18.87
C ALA A 117 43.87 -25.25 -19.80
N ALA A 118 45.15 -25.25 -19.39
CA ALA A 118 46.27 -24.81 -20.21
C ALA A 118 46.49 -25.71 -21.43
N ILE A 119 46.39 -27.02 -21.27
CA ILE A 119 46.50 -28.00 -22.37
C ILE A 119 45.34 -27.81 -23.37
N VAL A 120 44.10 -27.67 -22.87
CA VAL A 120 42.92 -27.42 -23.72
C VAL A 120 43.08 -26.10 -24.50
N ALA A 121 43.53 -25.03 -23.83
CA ALA A 121 43.77 -23.74 -24.48
C ALA A 121 44.87 -23.78 -25.54
N ALA A 122 45.89 -24.64 -25.38
CA ALA A 122 46.95 -24.85 -26.33
C ALA A 122 46.54 -25.72 -27.53
N THR A 123 45.60 -26.67 -27.34
CA THR A 123 45.20 -27.66 -28.35
C THR A 123 43.88 -27.30 -29.06
N SER A 124 43.10 -26.38 -28.57
CA SER A 124 41.76 -26.02 -29.10
C SER A 124 41.59 -24.52 -29.15
N ALA A 125 41.60 -23.93 -30.35
CA ALA A 125 41.43 -22.51 -30.54
C ALA A 125 40.04 -21.92 -30.10
N SER A 126 39.06 -22.79 -29.88
CA SER A 126 37.66 -22.41 -29.55
C SER A 126 37.18 -22.79 -28.14
N ALA A 127 37.90 -23.62 -27.39
CA ALA A 127 37.47 -24.13 -26.12
C ALA A 127 38.09 -23.37 -24.92
N LYS A 128 37.42 -22.31 -24.44
CA LYS A 128 37.79 -21.66 -23.17
C LYS A 128 37.19 -22.44 -21.98
N GLN A 129 37.99 -23.33 -21.41
CA GLN A 129 37.60 -24.01 -20.16
C GLN A 129 37.94 -23.13 -18.96
N GLY A 130 36.98 -22.90 -18.04
CA GLY A 130 37.20 -22.14 -16.81
C GLY A 130 38.07 -22.96 -15.83
N ALA A 131 39.08 -22.32 -15.23
CA ALA A 131 39.96 -22.91 -14.22
C ALA A 131 39.84 -22.27 -12.84
N SER A 132 38.75 -21.52 -12.59
CA SER A 132 38.48 -20.88 -11.29
C SER A 132 37.68 -21.84 -10.40
N THR A 133 38.12 -22.03 -9.17
CA THR A 133 37.47 -22.87 -8.17
C THR A 133 36.28 -22.17 -7.53
N ILE A 134 35.40 -22.92 -6.84
CA ILE A 134 34.29 -22.36 -6.04
C ILE A 134 34.83 -21.39 -4.97
N THR A 135 35.92 -21.76 -4.28
CA THR A 135 36.54 -20.87 -3.27
C THR A 135 37.04 -19.56 -3.89
N GLN A 136 37.62 -19.58 -5.10
CA GLN A 136 38.02 -18.39 -5.82
C GLN A 136 36.80 -17.53 -6.22
N GLN A 137 35.66 -18.16 -6.50
CA GLN A 137 34.41 -17.42 -6.78
C GLN A 137 33.85 -16.79 -5.53
N VAL A 138 33.93 -17.45 -4.37
CA VAL A 138 33.59 -16.85 -3.05
C VAL A 138 34.48 -15.64 -2.77
N ALA A 139 35.83 -15.81 -2.88
CA ALA A 139 36.78 -14.72 -2.70
C ALA A 139 36.44 -13.50 -3.57
N ARG A 140 36.12 -13.73 -4.84
CA ARG A 140 35.74 -12.69 -5.79
C ARG A 140 34.40 -12.01 -5.43
N ASN A 141 33.38 -12.77 -5.04
CA ASN A 141 32.04 -12.26 -4.82
C ASN A 141 31.87 -11.52 -3.48
N PHE A 142 32.77 -11.75 -2.51
CA PHE A 142 32.71 -11.07 -1.21
C PHE A 142 33.71 -9.91 -1.09
N PHE A 143 34.91 -10.03 -1.69
CA PHE A 143 36.01 -9.10 -1.38
C PHE A 143 36.55 -8.33 -2.58
N LEU A 144 36.18 -8.66 -3.82
CA LEU A 144 36.81 -8.09 -4.99
C LEU A 144 35.83 -7.37 -5.91
N THR A 145 36.31 -6.35 -6.62
CA THR A 145 35.54 -5.60 -7.62
C THR A 145 35.39 -6.38 -8.91
N ARG A 146 34.49 -5.94 -9.81
CA ARG A 146 34.25 -6.58 -11.11
C ARG A 146 35.34 -6.35 -12.15
N GLU A 147 36.44 -5.66 -11.82
CA GLU A 147 37.56 -5.40 -12.72
C GLU A 147 38.25 -6.70 -13.18
N LYS A 148 38.63 -6.76 -14.46
CA LYS A 148 39.31 -7.93 -15.04
C LYS A 148 40.81 -7.64 -15.14
N THR A 149 41.51 -7.52 -14.00
CA THR A 149 42.96 -7.29 -13.95
C THR A 149 43.74 -8.50 -13.43
N LEU A 150 45.01 -8.62 -13.82
CA LEU A 150 45.90 -9.67 -13.32
C LEU A 150 46.10 -9.51 -11.79
N LYS A 151 46.26 -8.27 -11.33
CA LYS A 151 46.40 -7.93 -9.90
C LYS A 151 45.24 -8.46 -9.10
N ARG A 152 44.01 -8.28 -9.59
CA ARG A 152 42.80 -8.82 -8.94
C ARG A 152 42.82 -10.37 -8.91
N LYS A 153 43.26 -11.03 -10.01
CA LYS A 153 43.32 -12.51 -10.03
C LYS A 153 44.33 -13.06 -9.02
N ILE A 154 45.47 -12.36 -8.81
CA ILE A 154 46.45 -12.70 -7.78
C ILE A 154 45.84 -12.56 -6.37
N LYS A 155 45.17 -11.44 -6.10
CA LYS A 155 44.44 -11.26 -4.84
C LYS A 155 43.39 -12.35 -4.62
N GLU A 156 42.62 -12.72 -5.64
CA GLU A 156 41.61 -13.79 -5.59
C GLU A 156 42.24 -15.14 -5.15
N VAL A 157 43.42 -15.48 -5.66
CA VAL A 157 44.18 -16.70 -5.29
C VAL A 157 44.57 -16.65 -3.80
N PHE A 158 45.20 -15.56 -3.32
CA PHE A 158 45.63 -15.45 -1.93
C PHE A 158 44.46 -15.42 -0.95
N ILE A 159 43.36 -14.70 -1.28
CA ILE A 159 42.15 -14.69 -0.45
C ILE A 159 41.54 -16.10 -0.37
N SER A 160 41.50 -16.85 -1.50
CA SER A 160 40.95 -18.22 -1.48
C SER A 160 41.78 -19.18 -0.61
N LEU A 161 43.10 -19.05 -0.59
CA LEU A 161 43.96 -19.84 0.31
C LEU A 161 43.70 -19.52 1.79
N ARG A 162 43.45 -18.23 2.12
CA ARG A 162 43.10 -17.84 3.49
C ARG A 162 41.69 -18.30 3.88
N ILE A 163 40.70 -18.24 2.97
CA ILE A 163 39.36 -18.75 3.19
C ILE A 163 39.38 -20.23 3.61
N GLU A 164 40.15 -21.05 2.91
CA GLU A 164 40.28 -22.50 3.20
C GLU A 164 40.99 -22.79 4.53
N GLN A 165 41.69 -21.82 5.10
CA GLN A 165 42.27 -21.93 6.45
C GLN A 165 41.29 -21.61 7.56
N VAL A 166 40.26 -20.83 7.24
CA VAL A 166 39.30 -20.28 8.23
C VAL A 166 37.97 -21.01 8.22
N LEU A 167 37.53 -21.48 7.02
CA LEU A 167 36.25 -22.13 6.80
C LEU A 167 36.41 -23.57 6.29
N THR A 168 35.47 -24.42 6.65
CA THR A 168 35.31 -25.76 6.12
C THR A 168 34.80 -25.72 4.68
N LYS A 169 34.99 -26.82 3.92
CA LYS A 169 34.46 -26.95 2.57
C LYS A 169 32.96 -26.76 2.49
N ASP A 170 32.21 -27.26 3.44
CA ASP A 170 30.77 -27.17 3.49
C ASP A 170 30.33 -25.72 3.73
N GLU A 171 30.98 -24.97 4.65
CA GLU A 171 30.73 -23.55 4.86
C GLU A 171 31.04 -22.71 3.61
N ILE A 172 32.17 -22.98 2.94
CA ILE A 172 32.53 -22.32 1.68
C ILE A 172 31.45 -22.57 0.61
N PHE A 173 30.98 -23.80 0.51
CA PHE A 173 29.98 -24.19 -0.50
C PHE A 173 28.62 -23.57 -0.18
N GLU A 174 28.24 -23.50 1.09
CA GLU A 174 27.04 -22.83 1.54
C GLU A 174 27.06 -21.32 1.18
N LEU A 175 28.16 -20.63 1.51
CA LEU A 175 28.36 -19.22 1.15
C LEU A 175 28.29 -19.02 -0.38
N TYR A 176 28.87 -19.90 -1.16
CA TYR A 176 28.82 -19.86 -2.62
C TYR A 176 27.37 -19.95 -3.12
N LEU A 177 26.65 -21.01 -2.73
CA LEU A 177 25.27 -21.28 -3.18
C LEU A 177 24.27 -20.19 -2.76
N ASN A 178 24.55 -19.46 -1.69
CA ASN A 178 23.73 -18.33 -1.21
C ASN A 178 24.13 -16.97 -1.80
N LYS A 179 25.39 -16.80 -2.32
CA LYS A 179 25.88 -15.50 -2.81
C LYS A 179 25.86 -15.36 -4.32
N ILE A 180 25.95 -16.45 -5.07
CA ILE A 180 26.10 -16.44 -6.52
C ILE A 180 24.94 -15.74 -7.24
N ALA A 181 25.26 -14.84 -8.17
CA ALA A 181 24.27 -14.17 -9.01
C ALA A 181 23.77 -15.11 -10.11
N LEU A 182 22.45 -15.29 -10.21
CA LEU A 182 21.80 -16.25 -11.11
C LEU A 182 20.84 -15.58 -12.13
N GLY A 183 20.91 -14.26 -12.26
CA GLY A 183 20.08 -13.49 -13.20
C GLY A 183 18.75 -13.00 -12.58
N HIS A 184 18.04 -12.11 -13.29
CA HIS A 184 16.79 -11.48 -12.82
C HIS A 184 16.85 -10.97 -11.35
N ARG A 185 18.00 -10.39 -10.95
CA ARG A 185 18.30 -9.94 -9.58
C ARG A 185 18.19 -11.04 -8.52
N SER A 186 18.15 -12.33 -8.89
CA SER A 186 18.20 -13.44 -7.94
C SER A 186 19.64 -13.78 -7.58
N TYR A 187 19.91 -13.84 -6.29
CA TYR A 187 21.17 -14.20 -5.69
C TYR A 187 20.95 -15.42 -4.79
N GLY A 188 21.72 -16.47 -5.05
CA GLY A 188 21.58 -17.78 -4.41
C GLY A 188 20.51 -18.67 -5.04
N VAL A 189 20.67 -19.98 -4.78
CA VAL A 189 19.90 -21.04 -5.44
C VAL A 189 18.42 -21.02 -5.12
N ALA A 190 18.04 -20.70 -3.88
CA ALA A 190 16.63 -20.66 -3.48
C ALA A 190 15.88 -19.47 -4.13
N ALA A 191 16.52 -18.30 -4.22
CA ALA A 191 15.94 -17.17 -4.93
C ALA A 191 15.79 -17.43 -6.42
N ALA A 192 16.73 -18.16 -7.04
CA ALA A 192 16.64 -18.57 -8.44
C ALA A 192 15.50 -19.59 -8.68
N ALA A 193 15.30 -20.55 -7.78
CA ALA A 193 14.19 -21.51 -7.82
C ALA A 193 12.83 -20.80 -7.83
N GLN A 194 12.65 -19.84 -6.92
CA GLN A 194 11.44 -19.01 -6.87
C GLN A 194 11.29 -18.13 -8.12
N THR A 195 12.38 -17.48 -8.57
CA THR A 195 12.34 -16.54 -9.70
C THR A 195 11.99 -17.22 -11.02
N TYR A 196 12.56 -18.41 -11.31
CA TYR A 196 12.40 -19.09 -12.60
C TYR A 196 11.29 -20.12 -12.64
N TYR A 197 10.90 -20.67 -11.49
CA TYR A 197 9.95 -21.78 -11.42
C TYR A 197 8.83 -21.59 -10.39
N GLY A 198 8.89 -20.56 -9.52
CA GLY A 198 7.90 -20.35 -8.44
C GLY A 198 7.85 -21.49 -7.43
N LYS A 199 8.99 -22.23 -7.24
CA LYS A 199 9.09 -23.45 -6.45
C LYS A 199 10.12 -23.33 -5.34
N ASN A 200 9.94 -24.10 -4.28
CA ASN A 200 10.98 -24.36 -3.30
C ASN A 200 12.03 -25.32 -3.88
N LEU A 201 13.19 -25.41 -3.23
CA LEU A 201 14.31 -26.22 -3.73
C LEU A 201 13.99 -27.72 -3.84
N ASP A 202 13.21 -28.26 -2.91
CA ASP A 202 12.76 -29.64 -2.85
C ASP A 202 11.70 -30.03 -3.89
N GLU A 203 11.02 -29.03 -4.46
CA GLU A 203 10.00 -29.22 -5.49
C GLU A 203 10.59 -29.19 -6.93
N LEU A 204 11.88 -28.86 -7.05
CA LEU A 204 12.54 -28.77 -8.35
C LEU A 204 12.81 -30.14 -8.96
N THR A 205 12.58 -30.25 -10.27
CA THR A 205 13.03 -31.41 -11.05
C THR A 205 14.55 -31.39 -11.28
N LEU A 206 15.14 -32.51 -11.64
CA LEU A 206 16.57 -32.61 -11.97
C LEU A 206 16.93 -31.67 -13.13
N GLY A 207 16.09 -31.55 -14.17
CA GLY A 207 16.29 -30.64 -15.29
C GLY A 207 16.27 -29.17 -14.87
N GLN A 208 15.38 -28.77 -13.91
CA GLN A 208 15.32 -27.44 -13.34
C GLN A 208 16.55 -27.12 -12.48
N MET A 209 17.01 -28.07 -11.65
CA MET A 209 18.25 -27.95 -10.87
C MET A 209 19.48 -27.77 -11.78
N ALA A 210 19.58 -28.55 -12.84
CA ALA A 210 20.67 -28.45 -13.82
C ALA A 210 20.66 -27.12 -14.59
N THR A 211 19.45 -26.58 -14.89
CA THR A 211 19.31 -25.25 -15.50
C THR A 211 19.87 -24.17 -14.58
N ILE A 212 19.49 -24.15 -13.30
CA ILE A 212 19.99 -23.19 -12.31
C ILE A 212 21.50 -23.30 -12.15
N ALA A 213 22.05 -24.52 -12.05
CA ALA A 213 23.47 -24.76 -11.94
C ALA A 213 24.28 -24.31 -13.18
N GLY A 214 23.65 -24.20 -14.32
CA GLY A 214 24.23 -23.70 -15.57
C GLY A 214 24.43 -22.19 -15.62
N LEU A 215 23.74 -21.40 -14.79
CA LEU A 215 23.67 -19.93 -14.87
C LEU A 215 24.92 -19.16 -14.45
N PRO A 216 25.76 -19.60 -13.46
CA PRO A 216 26.88 -18.81 -12.95
C PRO A 216 27.87 -18.34 -14.01
N LYS A 217 28.07 -19.12 -15.07
CA LYS A 217 28.98 -18.81 -16.17
C LYS A 217 28.64 -17.48 -16.86
N ALA A 218 27.34 -17.20 -17.09
CA ALA A 218 26.87 -16.01 -17.78
C ALA A 218 25.35 -15.80 -17.52
N PRO A 219 24.94 -15.30 -16.35
CA PRO A 219 23.54 -15.28 -15.91
C PRO A 219 22.57 -14.54 -16.83
N SER A 220 23.04 -13.55 -17.59
CA SER A 220 22.20 -12.81 -18.54
C SER A 220 22.08 -13.53 -19.89
N SER A 221 23.17 -14.09 -20.41
CA SER A 221 23.18 -14.72 -21.75
C SER A 221 22.73 -16.17 -21.75
N LEU A 222 22.70 -16.83 -20.57
CA LEU A 222 22.18 -18.17 -20.35
C LEU A 222 20.86 -18.18 -19.62
N ASN A 223 20.19 -17.01 -19.60
CA ASN A 223 18.95 -16.83 -18.89
C ASN A 223 17.82 -17.67 -19.50
N PRO A 224 17.12 -18.52 -18.71
CA PRO A 224 16.12 -19.46 -19.24
C PRO A 224 14.87 -18.80 -19.81
N ILE A 225 14.60 -17.54 -19.47
CA ILE A 225 13.43 -16.78 -19.95
C ILE A 225 13.80 -16.02 -21.23
N SER A 226 14.89 -15.23 -21.19
CA SER A 226 15.28 -14.37 -22.31
C SER A 226 16.08 -15.07 -23.41
N ASN A 227 16.73 -16.21 -23.10
CA ASN A 227 17.55 -16.99 -24.03
C ASN A 227 17.34 -18.51 -23.82
N PRO A 228 16.13 -19.04 -24.04
CA PRO A 228 15.76 -20.42 -23.70
C PRO A 228 16.62 -21.45 -24.40
N GLU A 229 16.94 -21.30 -25.69
CA GLU A 229 17.77 -22.27 -26.45
C GLU A 229 19.17 -22.39 -25.87
N ARG A 230 19.84 -21.25 -25.62
CA ARG A 230 21.22 -21.28 -25.05
C ARG A 230 21.24 -21.84 -23.62
N SER A 231 20.18 -21.62 -22.90
CA SER A 231 20.01 -22.12 -21.55
C SER A 231 19.75 -23.66 -21.58
N LYS A 232 18.98 -24.14 -22.56
CA LYS A 232 18.73 -25.56 -22.79
C LYS A 232 20.04 -26.31 -23.14
N ASP A 233 20.85 -25.76 -24.06
CA ASP A 233 22.18 -26.32 -24.38
C ASP A 233 23.07 -26.39 -23.13
N ARG A 234 23.00 -25.39 -22.28
CA ARG A 234 23.77 -25.36 -21.03
C ARG A 234 23.25 -26.37 -20.01
N ARG A 235 21.93 -26.59 -19.90
CA ARG A 235 21.32 -27.64 -19.08
C ARG A 235 21.81 -29.01 -19.50
N HIS A 236 21.78 -29.29 -20.82
CA HIS A 236 22.30 -30.52 -21.39
C HIS A 236 23.76 -30.77 -20.95
N LEU A 237 24.64 -29.77 -21.06
CA LEU A 237 26.03 -29.89 -20.64
C LEU A 237 26.18 -30.19 -19.14
N VAL A 238 25.33 -29.62 -18.28
CA VAL A 238 25.34 -29.89 -16.83
C VAL A 238 24.93 -31.33 -16.56
N LEU A 239 23.85 -31.82 -17.19
CA LEU A 239 23.36 -33.18 -17.06
C LEU A 239 24.39 -34.21 -17.56
N ASP A 240 25.04 -33.95 -18.72
CA ASP A 240 26.11 -34.76 -19.27
C ASP A 240 27.30 -34.91 -18.30
N ARG A 241 27.69 -33.78 -17.65
CA ARG A 241 28.72 -33.80 -16.61
C ARG A 241 28.31 -34.60 -15.37
N MET A 242 27.04 -34.42 -14.90
CA MET A 242 26.56 -35.20 -13.78
C MET A 242 26.55 -36.71 -14.07
N TYR A 243 26.15 -37.09 -15.28
CA TYR A 243 26.18 -38.52 -15.72
C TYR A 243 27.60 -39.04 -15.80
N SER A 244 28.54 -38.31 -16.44
CA SER A 244 29.93 -38.73 -16.60
C SER A 244 30.66 -38.86 -15.25
N LEU A 245 30.21 -38.16 -14.21
CA LEU A 245 30.76 -38.26 -12.84
C LEU A 245 30.02 -39.28 -11.96
N GLY A 246 29.01 -39.97 -12.50
CA GLY A 246 28.24 -40.97 -11.76
C GLY A 246 27.30 -40.39 -10.72
N TYR A 247 26.98 -39.08 -10.79
CA TYR A 247 26.03 -38.42 -9.87
C TYR A 247 24.57 -38.73 -10.20
N ILE A 248 24.29 -39.11 -11.46
CA ILE A 248 22.98 -39.52 -11.95
C ILE A 248 23.09 -40.77 -12.80
N THR A 249 22.02 -41.58 -12.83
CA THR A 249 21.92 -42.75 -13.70
C THR A 249 21.61 -42.33 -15.14
N LYS A 250 21.72 -43.29 -16.08
CA LYS A 250 21.34 -43.04 -17.47
C LYS A 250 19.86 -42.71 -17.62
N GLU A 251 19.02 -43.40 -16.89
CA GLU A 251 17.56 -43.16 -16.87
C GLU A 251 17.23 -41.77 -16.33
N GLU A 252 17.90 -41.34 -15.23
CA GLU A 252 17.74 -39.98 -14.67
C GLU A 252 18.19 -38.92 -15.68
N TYR A 253 19.29 -39.15 -16.38
CA TYR A 253 19.80 -38.26 -17.42
C TYR A 253 18.79 -38.10 -18.58
N GLU A 254 18.38 -39.25 -19.19
CA GLU A 254 17.46 -39.24 -20.34
C GLU A 254 16.14 -38.61 -19.98
N LYS A 255 15.59 -38.85 -18.79
CA LYS A 255 14.36 -38.24 -18.29
C LYS A 255 14.50 -36.72 -18.10
N ALA A 256 15.59 -36.25 -17.49
CA ALA A 256 15.80 -34.83 -17.21
C ALA A 256 16.11 -34.04 -18.49
N ASP A 257 16.79 -34.63 -19.47
CA ASP A 257 17.11 -34.00 -20.74
C ASP A 257 15.91 -33.88 -21.67
N ALA A 258 15.03 -34.90 -21.65
CA ALA A 258 13.75 -34.88 -22.39
C ALA A 258 12.65 -34.01 -21.74
N GLU A 259 12.85 -33.56 -20.52
CA GLU A 259 11.88 -32.71 -19.81
C GLU A 259 11.56 -31.43 -20.57
N PRO A 260 10.26 -31.04 -20.72
CA PRO A 260 9.88 -29.79 -21.35
C PRO A 260 10.57 -28.57 -20.72
N TYR A 261 11.17 -27.74 -21.57
CA TYR A 261 11.86 -26.53 -21.11
C TYR A 261 10.88 -25.41 -20.89
N LYS A 262 10.47 -25.21 -19.63
CA LYS A 262 9.53 -24.14 -19.23
C LYS A 262 10.13 -23.41 -18.04
N ALA A 263 10.52 -22.16 -18.26
CA ALA A 263 10.88 -21.23 -17.21
C ALA A 263 10.11 -19.94 -17.45
N GLU A 264 9.46 -19.43 -16.40
CA GLU A 264 8.71 -18.18 -16.44
C GLU A 264 9.17 -17.28 -15.31
N PHE A 265 9.00 -15.97 -15.49
CA PHE A 265 9.31 -15.04 -14.42
C PHE A 265 8.23 -15.06 -13.34
N HIS A 266 8.63 -15.50 -12.16
CA HIS A 266 7.80 -15.44 -10.98
C HIS A 266 8.23 -14.26 -10.11
N ALA A 267 7.45 -13.18 -10.12
CA ALA A 267 7.59 -12.12 -9.10
C ALA A 267 7.26 -12.70 -7.73
N SER A 268 7.79 -12.11 -6.66
CA SER A 268 7.31 -12.41 -5.30
C SER A 268 5.80 -12.23 -5.27
N LYS A 269 5.06 -13.31 -5.01
CA LYS A 269 3.60 -13.26 -5.01
C LYS A 269 3.14 -12.54 -3.75
N LEU A 270 2.76 -11.29 -3.90
CA LEU A 270 2.03 -10.60 -2.84
C LEU A 270 0.72 -11.35 -2.58
N GLU A 271 0.41 -11.57 -1.32
CA GLU A 271 -0.76 -12.34 -0.89
C GLU A 271 -2.00 -11.45 -0.72
N ALA A 272 -1.80 -10.13 -0.59
CA ALA A 272 -2.86 -9.13 -0.61
C ALA A 272 -2.37 -7.83 -1.27
N TYR A 273 -3.28 -7.09 -1.89
CA TYR A 273 -2.99 -5.83 -2.57
C TYR A 273 -3.18 -4.65 -1.63
N ALA A 274 -2.08 -4.08 -1.14
CA ALA A 274 -2.07 -2.95 -0.21
C ALA A 274 -0.92 -1.95 -0.48
N PRO A 275 -0.79 -1.39 -1.70
CA PRO A 275 0.41 -0.66 -2.08
C PRO A 275 0.60 0.67 -1.33
N TYR A 276 -0.46 1.40 -0.98
CA TYR A 276 -0.36 2.62 -0.16
C TYR A 276 0.13 2.31 1.25
N VAL A 277 -0.38 1.24 1.85
CA VAL A 277 0.06 0.73 3.16
C VAL A 277 1.52 0.31 3.13
N ALA A 278 1.89 -0.49 2.12
CA ALA A 278 3.25 -0.96 1.95
C ALA A 278 4.25 0.20 1.76
N GLU A 279 3.89 1.20 0.95
CA GLU A 279 4.74 2.37 0.74
C GLU A 279 4.91 3.20 2.02
N LYS A 280 3.84 3.42 2.78
CA LYS A 280 3.92 4.16 4.04
C LYS A 280 4.75 3.42 5.09
N ALA A 281 4.59 2.11 5.21
CA ALA A 281 5.41 1.27 6.09
C ALA A 281 6.89 1.26 5.67
N ARG A 282 7.16 1.23 4.35
CA ARG A 282 8.52 1.35 3.79
C ARG A 282 9.17 2.68 4.16
N GLN A 283 8.45 3.80 4.01
CA GLN A 283 8.94 5.13 4.37
C GLN A 283 9.31 5.20 5.85
N LEU A 284 8.42 4.73 6.73
CA LEU A 284 8.66 4.67 8.18
C LEU A 284 9.93 3.86 8.52
N ALA A 285 10.16 2.74 7.83
CA ALA A 285 11.37 1.96 8.03
C ALA A 285 12.63 2.70 7.56
N LEU A 286 12.56 3.43 6.44
CA LEU A 286 13.67 4.25 5.96
C LEU A 286 14.01 5.40 6.90
N ASP A 287 12.99 6.07 7.44
CA ASP A 287 13.18 7.17 8.40
C ASP A 287 13.86 6.67 9.68
N ARG A 288 13.54 5.43 10.11
CA ARG A 288 14.07 4.84 11.34
C ARG A 288 15.43 4.17 11.19
N PHE A 289 15.67 3.44 10.10
CA PHE A 289 16.85 2.59 9.89
C PHE A 289 17.73 3.08 8.74
N GLY A 290 17.33 4.12 8.01
CA GLY A 290 18.05 4.59 6.84
C GLY A 290 18.06 3.59 5.68
N PRO A 291 18.98 3.74 4.70
CA PRO A 291 19.06 2.89 3.52
C PRO A 291 19.29 1.39 3.80
N SER A 292 19.86 1.06 4.97
CA SER A 292 20.08 -0.34 5.38
C SER A 292 18.78 -1.13 5.57
N ALA A 293 17.65 -0.43 5.74
CA ALA A 293 16.33 -1.06 5.76
C ALA A 293 16.06 -1.99 4.56
N TYR A 294 16.66 -1.70 3.39
CA TYR A 294 16.49 -2.53 2.19
C TYR A 294 17.32 -3.81 2.16
N THR A 295 18.30 -3.93 3.06
CA THR A 295 19.30 -5.02 3.05
C THR A 295 19.35 -5.84 4.34
N ASP A 296 18.80 -5.29 5.43
CA ASP A 296 18.94 -5.86 6.77
C ASP A 296 17.85 -6.91 7.14
N GLY A 297 17.02 -7.31 6.17
CA GLY A 297 15.98 -8.31 6.40
C GLY A 297 14.91 -7.86 7.41
N ILE A 298 14.53 -6.59 7.33
CA ILE A 298 13.50 -6.02 8.19
C ILE A 298 12.14 -6.57 7.80
N GLU A 299 11.39 -7.05 8.78
CA GLU A 299 10.01 -7.47 8.65
C GLU A 299 9.10 -6.50 9.40
N ILE A 300 8.17 -5.89 8.68
CA ILE A 300 7.24 -4.89 9.22
C ILE A 300 5.85 -5.50 9.26
N TYR A 301 5.25 -5.51 10.43
CA TYR A 301 3.88 -5.98 10.63
C TYR A 301 2.97 -4.78 10.80
N THR A 302 2.06 -4.63 9.86
CA THR A 302 1.07 -3.56 9.87
C THR A 302 -0.19 -3.96 10.61
N THR A 303 -1.10 -3.01 10.78
CA THR A 303 -2.38 -3.23 11.46
C THR A 303 -3.51 -3.58 10.48
N VAL A 304 -3.31 -3.46 9.15
CA VAL A 304 -4.35 -3.73 8.17
C VAL A 304 -4.66 -5.22 8.06
N LEU A 305 -5.94 -5.53 7.88
CA LEU A 305 -6.40 -6.88 7.59
C LEU A 305 -6.51 -7.07 6.06
N ALA A 306 -5.99 -8.18 5.54
CA ALA A 306 -5.99 -8.42 4.10
C ALA A 306 -7.39 -8.37 3.47
N LYS A 307 -8.39 -9.00 4.13
CA LYS A 307 -9.79 -8.98 3.69
C LYS A 307 -10.36 -7.55 3.66
N ASP A 308 -10.12 -6.78 4.71
CA ASP A 308 -10.67 -5.42 4.82
C ASP A 308 -10.00 -4.47 3.83
N GLN A 309 -8.70 -4.66 3.61
CA GLN A 309 -7.94 -3.88 2.62
C GLN A 309 -8.42 -4.15 1.18
N GLU A 310 -8.68 -5.40 0.82
CA GLU A 310 -9.24 -5.76 -0.50
C GLU A 310 -10.66 -5.19 -0.65
N ALA A 311 -11.50 -5.31 0.39
CA ALA A 311 -12.84 -4.71 0.41
C ALA A 311 -12.80 -3.19 0.20
N ALA A 312 -11.83 -2.49 0.80
CA ALA A 312 -11.62 -1.06 0.62
C ALA A 312 -11.22 -0.71 -0.82
N HIS A 313 -10.30 -1.48 -1.42
CA HIS A 313 -9.90 -1.29 -2.81
C HIS A 313 -11.05 -1.52 -3.78
N GLU A 314 -11.77 -2.62 -3.61
CA GLU A 314 -12.93 -2.93 -4.44
C GLU A 314 -14.02 -1.85 -4.32
N ALA A 315 -14.28 -1.37 -3.11
CA ALA A 315 -15.27 -0.32 -2.88
C ALA A 315 -14.90 0.99 -3.58
N VAL A 316 -13.63 1.41 -3.52
CA VAL A 316 -13.11 2.59 -4.25
C VAL A 316 -13.21 2.39 -5.75
N PHE A 317 -12.70 1.26 -6.26
CA PHE A 317 -12.74 0.92 -7.67
C PHE A 317 -14.16 0.95 -8.25
N ARG A 318 -15.10 0.25 -7.61
CA ARG A 318 -16.49 0.18 -8.07
C ARG A 318 -17.17 1.55 -8.05
N ALA A 319 -16.99 2.33 -6.99
CA ALA A 319 -17.63 3.64 -6.88
C ALA A 319 -17.11 4.65 -7.91
N VAL A 320 -15.81 4.65 -8.16
CA VAL A 320 -15.18 5.50 -9.18
C VAL A 320 -15.64 5.11 -10.59
N ASN A 321 -15.69 3.81 -10.89
CA ASN A 321 -16.24 3.34 -12.17
C ASN A 321 -17.73 3.65 -12.34
N ASP A 322 -18.53 3.53 -11.28
CA ASP A 322 -19.94 3.93 -11.31
C ASP A 322 -20.10 5.43 -11.58
N TYR A 323 -19.21 6.27 -11.02
CA TYR A 323 -19.15 7.69 -11.33
C TYR A 323 -18.84 7.91 -12.82
N ASP A 324 -17.78 7.27 -13.35
CA ASP A 324 -17.39 7.39 -14.76
C ASP A 324 -18.51 6.95 -15.72
N LYS A 325 -19.19 5.83 -15.39
CA LYS A 325 -20.35 5.37 -16.17
C LYS A 325 -21.49 6.38 -16.18
N ARG A 326 -21.71 7.08 -15.07
CA ARG A 326 -22.75 8.14 -14.99
C ARG A 326 -22.40 9.41 -15.75
N HIS A 327 -21.10 9.65 -16.02
CA HIS A 327 -20.61 10.86 -16.71
C HIS A 327 -20.27 10.62 -18.19
N GLY A 328 -20.08 9.36 -18.60
CA GLY A 328 -19.89 8.95 -19.99
C GLY A 328 -18.46 8.55 -20.34
N TYR A 329 -18.35 8.00 -21.54
CA TYR A 329 -17.12 7.44 -22.07
C TYR A 329 -16.32 8.51 -22.82
N ARG A 330 -15.02 8.66 -22.46
CA ARG A 330 -14.12 9.62 -23.10
C ARG A 330 -13.52 9.16 -24.43
N GLY A 331 -13.88 7.94 -24.88
CA GLY A 331 -13.40 7.35 -26.14
C GLY A 331 -11.97 6.82 -26.07
N SER A 332 -11.58 6.11 -27.12
CA SER A 332 -10.18 5.74 -27.33
C SER A 332 -9.36 6.94 -27.78
N LYS A 333 -8.17 7.12 -27.20
CA LYS A 333 -7.21 8.17 -27.60
C LYS A 333 -6.17 7.67 -28.60
N GLU A 334 -6.06 6.36 -28.80
CA GLU A 334 -5.05 5.72 -29.64
C GLU A 334 -5.67 4.63 -30.51
N ASN A 335 -5.28 4.59 -31.80
CA ASN A 335 -5.65 3.51 -32.70
C ASN A 335 -4.37 2.89 -33.27
N ILE A 336 -4.23 1.56 -33.21
CA ILE A 336 -3.02 0.88 -33.67
C ILE A 336 -2.83 0.93 -35.19
N ASN A 337 -3.91 1.14 -35.96
CA ASN A 337 -3.78 1.27 -37.42
C ASN A 337 -3.03 2.54 -37.80
N ASP A 338 -3.18 3.63 -37.05
CA ASP A 338 -2.42 4.87 -37.21
C ASP A 338 -0.95 4.68 -36.81
N LEU A 339 -0.67 3.78 -35.86
CA LEU A 339 0.69 3.45 -35.41
C LEU A 339 1.37 2.51 -36.43
N LYS A 340 0.67 1.48 -36.90
CA LYS A 340 1.15 0.58 -37.96
C LYS A 340 1.48 1.31 -39.27
N ALA A 341 0.71 2.34 -39.61
CA ALA A 341 0.97 3.18 -40.79
C ALA A 341 2.28 3.99 -40.68
N LYS A 342 2.80 4.19 -39.48
CA LYS A 342 4.05 4.92 -39.19
C LYS A 342 5.26 4.01 -38.97
N ASP A 343 5.06 2.74 -38.61
CA ASP A 343 6.10 1.75 -38.34
C ASP A 343 5.70 0.37 -38.86
N ASP A 344 6.28 -0.06 -39.96
CA ASP A 344 6.02 -1.36 -40.59
C ASP A 344 6.40 -2.57 -39.70
N LYS A 345 7.18 -2.35 -38.63
CA LYS A 345 7.59 -3.37 -37.66
C LYS A 345 6.81 -3.29 -36.34
N PHE A 346 5.65 -2.59 -36.37
CA PHE A 346 4.82 -2.41 -35.19
C PHE A 346 4.34 -3.77 -34.62
N ASP A 347 4.67 -4.01 -33.37
CA ASP A 347 4.34 -5.21 -32.61
C ASP A 347 3.24 -4.89 -31.59
N VAL A 348 2.08 -5.51 -31.73
CA VAL A 348 0.91 -5.29 -30.87
C VAL A 348 1.16 -5.78 -29.44
N ASP A 349 1.86 -6.90 -29.27
CA ASP A 349 2.18 -7.41 -27.94
C ASP A 349 3.11 -6.46 -27.19
N LYS A 350 4.19 -6.03 -27.85
CA LYS A 350 5.11 -5.04 -27.31
C LYS A 350 4.40 -3.72 -26.97
N TYR A 351 3.47 -3.28 -27.82
CA TYR A 351 2.66 -2.09 -27.57
C TYR A 351 1.77 -2.26 -26.34
N LEU A 352 1.02 -3.36 -26.22
CA LEU A 352 0.18 -3.63 -25.06
C LEU A 352 1.02 -3.77 -23.77
N TYR A 353 2.22 -4.37 -23.87
CA TYR A 353 3.13 -4.45 -22.72
C TYR A 353 3.70 -3.09 -22.29
N SER A 354 3.74 -2.10 -23.19
CA SER A 354 4.17 -0.73 -22.87
C SER A 354 3.11 0.10 -22.15
N LYS A 355 1.84 -0.34 -22.12
CA LYS A 355 0.75 0.37 -21.44
C LYS A 355 0.77 0.07 -19.94
N ASP A 356 0.32 1.02 -19.14
CA ASP A 356 0.17 0.83 -17.71
C ASP A 356 -0.83 -0.29 -17.41
N ILE A 357 -0.57 -1.01 -16.33
CA ILE A 357 -1.49 -1.99 -15.76
C ILE A 357 -2.02 -1.42 -14.46
N TYR A 358 -3.34 -1.41 -14.34
CA TYR A 358 -4.04 -1.11 -13.12
C TYR A 358 -4.56 -2.42 -12.51
N HIS A 359 -4.83 -2.42 -11.22
CA HIS A 359 -5.19 -3.66 -10.51
C HIS A 359 -6.45 -4.32 -11.09
N TYR A 360 -7.44 -3.53 -11.48
CA TYR A 360 -8.75 -4.03 -11.94
C TYR A 360 -9.06 -3.73 -13.40
N ILE A 361 -8.26 -2.95 -14.14
CA ILE A 361 -8.49 -2.67 -15.55
C ILE A 361 -7.28 -3.00 -16.40
N PHE A 362 -7.54 -3.57 -17.58
CA PHE A 362 -6.54 -4.13 -18.47
C PHE A 362 -6.65 -3.54 -19.87
N PRO A 363 -5.54 -3.24 -20.55
CA PRO A 363 -5.56 -2.74 -21.93
C PRO A 363 -5.82 -3.87 -22.93
N ALA A 364 -6.61 -3.58 -23.96
CA ALA A 364 -6.83 -4.44 -25.11
C ALA A 364 -7.01 -3.63 -26.39
N VAL A 365 -6.76 -4.24 -27.55
CA VAL A 365 -6.94 -3.62 -28.85
C VAL A 365 -8.15 -4.25 -29.54
N VAL A 366 -9.08 -3.43 -30.00
CA VAL A 366 -10.28 -3.89 -30.70
C VAL A 366 -9.90 -4.55 -32.02
N THR A 367 -10.28 -5.81 -32.20
CA THR A 367 -10.02 -6.59 -33.43
C THR A 367 -11.21 -6.61 -34.37
N ALA A 368 -12.43 -6.75 -33.86
CA ALA A 368 -13.65 -6.80 -34.66
C ALA A 368 -14.87 -6.26 -33.88
N LEU A 369 -15.87 -5.84 -34.62
CA LEU A 369 -17.14 -5.32 -34.12
C LEU A 369 -18.28 -6.01 -34.92
N ASP A 370 -19.18 -6.66 -34.19
CA ASP A 370 -20.39 -7.26 -34.78
C ASP A 370 -21.65 -6.56 -34.24
N ASP A 371 -22.17 -5.61 -34.97
CA ASP A 371 -23.38 -4.85 -34.61
C ASP A 371 -24.65 -5.72 -34.54
N LYS A 372 -24.69 -6.82 -35.31
CA LYS A 372 -25.86 -7.72 -35.35
C LYS A 372 -25.88 -8.65 -34.13
N ALA A 373 -24.72 -9.21 -33.79
CA ALA A 373 -24.55 -10.02 -32.59
C ALA A 373 -24.44 -9.17 -31.32
N GLY A 374 -24.15 -7.86 -31.45
CA GLY A 374 -23.89 -6.97 -30.29
C GLY A 374 -22.62 -7.30 -29.57
N LEU A 375 -21.54 -7.68 -30.29
CA LEU A 375 -20.28 -8.11 -29.71
C LEU A 375 -19.10 -7.23 -30.17
N LEU A 376 -18.26 -6.84 -29.24
CA LEU A 376 -16.96 -6.26 -29.48
C LEU A 376 -15.90 -7.31 -29.15
N GLN A 377 -15.01 -7.62 -30.09
CA GLN A 377 -13.88 -8.50 -29.91
C GLN A 377 -12.60 -7.67 -29.77
N ALA A 378 -11.75 -8.03 -28.85
CA ALA A 378 -10.48 -7.35 -28.61
C ALA A 378 -9.37 -8.35 -28.26
N TYR A 379 -8.13 -7.97 -28.57
CA TYR A 379 -6.91 -8.71 -28.26
C TYR A 379 -6.23 -8.10 -27.04
N GLY A 380 -6.14 -8.87 -25.96
CA GLY A 380 -5.48 -8.51 -24.71
C GLY A 380 -4.02 -8.95 -24.65
N ARG A 381 -3.34 -8.65 -23.55
CA ARG A 381 -1.97 -9.12 -23.28
C ARG A 381 -1.92 -10.66 -23.27
N LYS A 382 -0.74 -11.22 -23.60
CA LYS A 382 -0.50 -12.68 -23.65
C LYS A 382 -1.42 -13.44 -24.61
N GLY A 383 -1.91 -12.78 -25.66
CA GLY A 383 -2.77 -13.43 -26.65
C GLY A 383 -4.18 -13.74 -26.14
N GLN A 384 -4.69 -13.02 -25.14
CA GLN A 384 -6.05 -13.22 -24.64
C GLN A 384 -7.10 -12.68 -25.61
N ASP A 385 -8.05 -13.52 -26.00
CA ASP A 385 -9.25 -13.09 -26.72
C ASP A 385 -10.30 -12.57 -25.72
N ILE A 386 -10.67 -11.30 -25.89
CA ILE A 386 -11.63 -10.61 -25.02
C ILE A 386 -12.90 -10.35 -25.83
N THR A 387 -14.05 -10.75 -25.28
CA THR A 387 -15.36 -10.47 -25.89
C THR A 387 -16.19 -9.63 -24.91
N ILE A 388 -16.63 -8.44 -25.37
CA ILE A 388 -17.48 -7.54 -24.59
C ILE A 388 -18.85 -7.48 -25.28
N SER A 389 -19.90 -7.85 -24.55
CA SER A 389 -21.26 -7.74 -25.02
C SER A 389 -21.76 -6.29 -25.00
N TYR A 390 -22.73 -5.97 -25.85
CA TYR A 390 -23.38 -4.66 -25.87
C TYR A 390 -23.92 -4.24 -24.50
N GLN A 391 -24.43 -5.20 -23.69
CA GLN A 391 -24.90 -4.92 -22.33
C GLN A 391 -23.79 -4.35 -21.42
N ASN A 392 -22.56 -4.84 -21.60
CA ASN A 392 -21.39 -4.47 -20.82
C ASN A 392 -20.66 -3.21 -21.36
N LEU A 393 -21.17 -2.59 -22.45
CA LEU A 393 -20.64 -1.35 -23.00
C LEU A 393 -21.71 -0.27 -23.29
N LYS A 394 -23.00 -0.56 -23.16
CA LYS A 394 -24.10 0.39 -23.43
C LYS A 394 -24.11 1.66 -22.60
N TRP A 395 -23.39 1.64 -21.46
CA TRP A 395 -23.19 2.82 -20.62
C TRP A 395 -22.32 3.89 -21.28
N ALA A 396 -21.56 3.55 -22.33
CA ALA A 396 -20.53 4.35 -22.96
C ALA A 396 -21.08 5.49 -23.84
N ALA A 397 -22.09 6.21 -23.32
CA ALA A 397 -22.51 7.46 -23.92
C ALA A 397 -21.33 8.44 -23.97
N PRO A 398 -21.11 9.19 -25.08
CA PRO A 398 -19.96 10.09 -25.17
C PRO A 398 -19.93 11.12 -24.04
N PHE A 399 -18.79 11.26 -23.33
CA PHE A 399 -18.57 12.33 -22.38
C PHE A 399 -18.53 13.69 -23.10
N ILE A 400 -19.29 14.67 -22.63
CA ILE A 400 -19.27 16.04 -23.15
C ILE A 400 -18.63 16.97 -22.11
N ASN A 401 -19.10 16.94 -20.88
CA ASN A 401 -18.55 17.61 -19.70
C ASN A 401 -19.17 17.04 -18.43
N ASP A 402 -18.76 17.52 -17.26
CA ASP A 402 -19.18 16.97 -15.95
C ASP A 402 -20.71 17.10 -15.67
N LYS A 403 -21.45 17.78 -16.55
CA LYS A 403 -22.91 17.98 -16.41
C LYS A 403 -23.70 17.37 -17.59
N ARG A 404 -23.03 16.88 -18.63
CA ARG A 404 -23.70 16.41 -19.85
C ARG A 404 -22.99 15.23 -20.49
N GLN A 405 -23.78 14.26 -20.93
CA GLN A 405 -23.40 13.14 -21.80
C GLN A 405 -24.07 13.27 -23.18
N GLY A 406 -23.49 12.62 -24.17
CA GLY A 406 -24.10 12.39 -25.44
C GLY A 406 -25.25 11.35 -25.40
N PRO A 407 -25.80 10.98 -26.57
CA PRO A 407 -26.82 9.93 -26.63
C PRO A 407 -26.25 8.57 -26.25
N THR A 408 -27.09 7.72 -25.64
CA THR A 408 -26.72 6.32 -25.36
C THR A 408 -26.41 5.60 -26.67
N PRO A 409 -25.28 4.87 -26.80
CA PRO A 409 -24.96 4.12 -28.01
C PRO A 409 -26.06 3.09 -28.32
N LYS A 410 -26.33 2.84 -29.57
CA LYS A 410 -27.35 1.88 -30.03
C LYS A 410 -26.74 0.55 -30.47
N LYS A 411 -25.44 0.54 -30.80
CA LYS A 411 -24.69 -0.60 -31.29
C LYS A 411 -23.23 -0.50 -30.87
N VAL A 412 -22.47 -1.59 -31.01
CA VAL A 412 -21.08 -1.64 -30.56
C VAL A 412 -20.15 -0.71 -31.34
N SER A 413 -20.42 -0.51 -32.63
CA SER A 413 -19.65 0.41 -33.48
C SER A 413 -19.89 1.91 -33.20
N ASP A 414 -20.88 2.26 -32.38
CA ASP A 414 -21.04 3.62 -31.87
C ASP A 414 -20.02 3.95 -30.78
N VAL A 415 -19.38 2.94 -30.16
CA VAL A 415 -18.50 3.09 -29.00
C VAL A 415 -17.02 3.02 -29.39
N ALA A 416 -16.64 2.14 -30.30
CA ALA A 416 -15.26 1.90 -30.67
C ALA A 416 -15.11 1.56 -32.16
N LYS A 417 -13.87 1.60 -32.66
CA LYS A 417 -13.48 1.21 -34.03
C LYS A 417 -12.42 0.10 -33.94
N ALA A 418 -12.32 -0.69 -35.01
CA ALA A 418 -11.25 -1.66 -35.14
C ALA A 418 -9.86 -0.96 -35.03
N GLY A 419 -8.98 -1.52 -34.23
CA GLY A 419 -7.67 -0.96 -33.91
C GLY A 419 -7.63 -0.02 -32.71
N ASP A 420 -8.77 0.37 -32.15
CA ASP A 420 -8.80 1.22 -30.95
C ASP A 420 -8.18 0.51 -29.72
N LEU A 421 -7.36 1.26 -28.97
CA LEU A 421 -6.96 0.86 -27.63
C LEU A 421 -8.11 1.12 -26.67
N ILE A 422 -8.61 0.08 -26.04
CA ILE A 422 -9.62 0.16 -24.98
C ILE A 422 -9.08 -0.39 -23.67
N PHE A 423 -9.77 -0.11 -22.59
CA PHE A 423 -9.60 -0.81 -21.32
C PHE A 423 -10.84 -1.63 -20.99
N TYR A 424 -10.64 -2.73 -20.29
CA TYR A 424 -11.72 -3.58 -19.80
C TYR A 424 -11.48 -3.99 -18.34
N SER A 425 -12.54 -4.28 -17.64
CA SER A 425 -12.55 -4.91 -16.31
C SER A 425 -13.37 -6.19 -16.36
N ILE A 426 -13.28 -6.99 -15.31
CA ILE A 426 -14.14 -8.17 -15.12
C ILE A 426 -15.24 -7.80 -14.13
N ASN A 427 -16.49 -8.00 -14.52
CA ASN A 427 -17.65 -7.73 -13.67
C ASN A 427 -17.95 -8.90 -12.71
N ASP A 428 -18.95 -8.74 -11.82
CA ASP A 428 -19.32 -9.73 -10.82
C ASP A 428 -19.86 -11.04 -11.43
N LYS A 429 -20.21 -11.06 -12.71
CA LYS A 429 -20.63 -12.24 -13.46
C LYS A 429 -19.47 -12.95 -14.16
N ASN A 430 -18.24 -12.51 -13.91
CA ASN A 430 -17.04 -12.97 -14.59
C ASN A 430 -17.03 -12.70 -16.10
N GLU A 431 -17.67 -11.61 -16.54
CA GLU A 431 -17.74 -11.16 -17.93
C GLU A 431 -16.86 -9.92 -18.13
N ALA A 432 -16.25 -9.80 -19.31
CA ALA A 432 -15.53 -8.58 -19.67
C ALA A 432 -16.51 -7.40 -19.86
N GLU A 433 -16.18 -6.27 -19.26
CA GLU A 433 -16.94 -5.02 -19.32
C GLU A 433 -16.03 -3.90 -19.77
N LEU A 434 -16.51 -3.01 -20.65
CA LEU A 434 -15.76 -1.82 -21.06
C LEU A 434 -15.46 -0.94 -19.83
N ALA A 435 -14.21 -0.52 -19.72
CA ALA A 435 -13.73 0.38 -18.68
C ALA A 435 -12.94 1.54 -19.29
N GLN A 436 -12.61 2.52 -18.47
CA GLN A 436 -11.69 3.60 -18.83
C GLN A 436 -10.87 3.99 -17.60
N VAL A 437 -9.69 4.59 -17.80
CA VAL A 437 -8.90 5.14 -16.72
C VAL A 437 -9.62 6.40 -16.20
N PRO A 438 -10.09 6.42 -14.94
CA PRO A 438 -10.87 7.54 -14.42
C PRO A 438 -10.01 8.78 -14.23
N GLU A 439 -10.62 9.97 -14.34
CA GLU A 439 -9.99 11.24 -13.95
C GLU A 439 -10.27 11.58 -12.49
N VAL A 440 -11.46 11.24 -12.01
CA VAL A 440 -11.84 11.41 -10.60
C VAL A 440 -11.04 10.47 -9.71
N GLU A 441 -10.83 10.88 -8.47
CA GLU A 441 -10.16 10.09 -7.44
C GLU A 441 -11.11 9.84 -6.26
N ALA A 442 -10.80 8.81 -5.50
CA ALA A 442 -11.49 8.53 -4.25
C ALA A 442 -10.55 7.86 -3.25
N SER A 443 -10.86 7.99 -1.98
CA SER A 443 -10.11 7.35 -0.91
C SER A 443 -11.03 6.82 0.18
N ILE A 444 -10.53 5.88 0.96
CA ILE A 444 -11.15 5.40 2.19
C ILE A 444 -10.08 5.05 3.21
N VAL A 445 -10.33 5.40 4.47
CA VAL A 445 -9.55 4.95 5.61
C VAL A 445 -10.48 4.47 6.72
N ALA A 446 -10.14 3.33 7.33
CA ALA A 446 -10.92 2.71 8.39
C ALA A 446 -10.04 2.37 9.59
N LEU A 447 -10.56 2.63 10.78
CA LEU A 447 -9.86 2.40 12.05
C LEU A 447 -10.66 1.45 12.94
N ASN A 448 -9.94 0.71 13.78
CA ASN A 448 -10.49 0.20 15.01
C ASN A 448 -10.67 1.39 15.96
N GLN A 449 -11.91 1.71 16.27
CA GLN A 449 -12.27 2.90 17.06
C GLN A 449 -11.79 2.86 18.51
N TYR A 450 -11.43 1.68 19.03
CA TYR A 450 -11.03 1.53 20.42
C TYR A 450 -9.52 1.69 20.66
N ASN A 451 -8.69 1.42 19.66
CA ASN A 451 -7.24 1.46 19.82
C ASN A 451 -6.49 2.22 18.71
N GLY A 452 -7.19 2.74 17.71
CA GLY A 452 -6.57 3.52 16.62
C GLY A 452 -5.87 2.71 15.52
N ALA A 453 -5.89 1.37 15.58
CA ALA A 453 -5.29 0.56 14.52
C ALA A 453 -5.96 0.84 13.16
N ILE A 454 -5.18 1.20 12.14
CA ILE A 454 -5.68 1.35 10.78
C ILE A 454 -5.95 -0.05 10.22
N VAL A 455 -7.22 -0.40 9.98
CA VAL A 455 -7.63 -1.72 9.50
C VAL A 455 -7.67 -1.81 7.98
N ALA A 456 -7.88 -0.67 7.31
CA ALA A 456 -7.78 -0.54 5.85
C ALA A 456 -7.46 0.91 5.46
N MET A 457 -6.67 1.08 4.37
CA MET A 457 -6.29 2.41 3.87
C MET A 457 -6.06 2.36 2.36
N VAL A 458 -6.82 3.16 1.61
CA VAL A 458 -6.74 3.29 0.15
C VAL A 458 -6.70 4.77 -0.21
N GLY A 459 -5.54 5.24 -0.69
CA GLY A 459 -5.27 6.66 -0.95
C GLY A 459 -5.68 7.17 -2.33
N GLY A 460 -6.21 6.32 -3.21
CA GLY A 460 -6.61 6.68 -4.58
C GLY A 460 -7.20 5.51 -5.34
N TYR A 461 -7.66 5.77 -6.57
CA TYR A 461 -8.21 4.74 -7.45
C TYR A 461 -7.27 3.56 -7.67
N ASP A 462 -6.00 3.85 -7.99
CA ASP A 462 -4.96 2.86 -8.20
C ASP A 462 -3.58 3.47 -7.95
N PHE A 463 -2.70 2.73 -7.28
CA PHE A 463 -1.35 3.19 -6.93
C PHE A 463 -0.44 3.36 -8.16
N ALA A 464 -0.65 2.60 -9.23
CA ALA A 464 0.07 2.77 -10.49
C ALA A 464 -0.31 4.09 -11.19
N LYS A 465 -1.60 4.52 -11.05
CA LYS A 465 -2.07 5.82 -11.55
C LYS A 465 -1.52 6.98 -10.74
N SER A 466 -1.58 6.90 -9.41
CA SER A 466 -1.14 7.96 -8.49
C SER A 466 -0.63 7.38 -7.19
N LYS A 467 0.62 7.74 -6.84
CA LYS A 467 1.23 7.36 -5.55
C LYS A 467 0.84 8.31 -4.43
N PHE A 468 0.13 9.41 -4.74
CA PHE A 468 -0.32 10.39 -3.78
C PHE A 468 -1.41 9.79 -2.88
N ASP A 469 -1.10 9.65 -1.59
CA ASP A 469 -2.01 9.11 -0.59
C ASP A 469 -2.95 10.19 -0.07
N ARG A 470 -4.15 10.23 -0.61
CA ARG A 470 -5.15 11.24 -0.23
C ARG A 470 -5.69 11.06 1.18
N THR A 471 -5.48 9.89 1.80
CA THR A 471 -5.93 9.68 3.19
C THR A 471 -5.13 10.48 4.19
N THR A 472 -3.84 10.78 3.90
CA THR A 472 -2.90 11.43 4.82
C THR A 472 -2.26 12.70 4.27
N GLN A 473 -2.26 12.91 2.94
CA GLN A 473 -1.53 14.01 2.30
C GLN A 473 -2.45 15.07 1.70
N SER A 474 -3.76 14.81 1.57
CA SER A 474 -4.72 15.75 0.99
C SER A 474 -5.62 16.35 2.05
N THR A 475 -5.47 17.64 2.32
CA THR A 475 -6.42 18.40 3.13
C THR A 475 -7.54 18.93 2.23
N ARG A 476 -8.79 18.72 2.64
CA ARG A 476 -10.00 19.12 1.89
C ARG A 476 -11.07 19.64 2.83
N GLN A 477 -11.92 20.54 2.33
CA GLN A 477 -13.07 21.04 3.09
C GLN A 477 -14.01 19.90 3.45
N THR A 478 -14.34 19.79 4.73
CA THR A 478 -15.18 18.71 5.28
C THR A 478 -16.64 18.76 4.85
N GLY A 479 -17.11 19.95 4.43
CA GLY A 479 -18.52 20.19 4.21
C GLY A 479 -19.36 19.79 5.43
N SER A 480 -20.55 19.28 5.22
CA SER A 480 -21.45 18.89 6.30
C SER A 480 -20.95 17.75 7.20
N ASN A 481 -19.79 17.14 6.93
CA ASN A 481 -19.16 16.19 7.86
C ASN A 481 -18.61 16.87 9.14
N PHE A 482 -18.47 18.19 9.12
CA PHE A 482 -18.12 18.98 10.30
C PHE A 482 -19.27 19.09 11.31
N LYS A 483 -20.52 19.01 10.87
CA LYS A 483 -21.70 19.25 11.71
C LYS A 483 -21.76 18.43 13.00
N PRO A 484 -21.45 17.12 13.06
CA PRO A 484 -21.43 16.37 14.31
C PRO A 484 -20.58 17.00 15.41
N PHE A 485 -19.43 17.60 15.07
CA PHE A 485 -18.56 18.29 16.03
C PHE A 485 -19.20 19.57 16.57
N LEU A 486 -19.87 20.35 15.72
CA LEU A 486 -20.66 21.50 16.11
C LEU A 486 -21.81 21.11 17.06
N TYR A 487 -22.55 20.07 16.72
CA TYR A 487 -23.67 19.59 17.53
C TYR A 487 -23.19 19.01 18.88
N SER A 488 -22.01 18.37 18.90
CA SER A 488 -21.33 17.95 20.12
C SER A 488 -20.96 19.15 21.02
N ALA A 489 -20.54 20.27 20.44
CA ALA A 489 -20.28 21.51 21.18
C ALA A 489 -21.57 22.06 21.82
N ALA A 490 -22.71 21.97 21.10
CA ALA A 490 -24.00 22.36 21.65
C ALA A 490 -24.39 21.51 22.87
N VAL A 491 -24.27 20.19 22.73
CA VAL A 491 -24.50 19.22 23.81
C VAL A 491 -23.59 19.49 24.99
N ALA A 492 -22.31 19.78 24.76
CA ALA A 492 -21.35 20.14 25.82
C ALA A 492 -21.67 21.46 26.53
N LYS A 493 -22.36 22.38 25.86
CA LYS A 493 -22.90 23.63 26.46
C LYS A 493 -24.28 23.46 27.12
N GLY A 494 -24.79 22.24 27.20
CA GLY A 494 -26.04 21.91 27.84
C GLY A 494 -27.29 22.16 26.96
N ILE A 495 -27.14 22.35 25.66
CA ILE A 495 -28.28 22.49 24.74
C ILE A 495 -28.78 21.08 24.41
N ASN A 496 -30.03 20.81 24.77
CA ASN A 496 -30.68 19.53 24.46
C ASN A 496 -31.03 19.42 22.97
N ILE A 497 -30.95 18.19 22.42
CA ILE A 497 -31.11 17.93 20.97
C ILE A 497 -32.58 18.01 20.49
N ASN A 498 -33.54 18.06 21.41
CA ASN A 498 -34.94 18.34 21.13
C ASN A 498 -35.25 19.88 21.08
N SER A 499 -34.20 20.72 21.18
CA SER A 499 -34.34 22.18 20.95
C SER A 499 -34.80 22.46 19.53
N ILE A 500 -35.72 23.42 19.40
CA ILE A 500 -36.34 23.82 18.13
C ILE A 500 -35.66 25.06 17.59
N PHE A 501 -35.18 24.97 16.34
CA PHE A 501 -34.56 26.06 15.58
C PHE A 501 -35.32 26.29 14.28
N GLN A 502 -35.35 27.55 13.83
CA GLN A 502 -36.03 27.92 12.58
C GLN A 502 -35.17 27.62 11.38
N ASP A 503 -35.71 26.84 10.44
CA ASP A 503 -35.11 26.64 9.10
C ASP A 503 -35.68 27.68 8.13
N GLU A 504 -35.30 28.95 8.28
CA GLU A 504 -35.69 30.09 7.47
C GLU A 504 -34.48 30.83 6.92
N PRO A 505 -34.61 31.58 5.80
CA PRO A 505 -33.49 32.30 5.20
C PRO A 505 -32.77 33.21 6.19
N ILE A 506 -31.44 33.19 6.13
CA ILE A 506 -30.56 34.10 6.86
C ILE A 506 -29.92 35.06 5.86
N ARG A 507 -29.90 36.34 6.21
CA ARG A 507 -29.21 37.40 5.46
C ARG A 507 -28.42 38.23 6.44
N THR A 508 -27.12 38.27 6.32
CA THR A 508 -26.22 39.02 7.20
C THR A 508 -25.24 39.81 6.36
N TRP A 509 -25.04 41.09 6.71
CA TRP A 509 -24.01 41.91 6.07
C TRP A 509 -22.62 41.45 6.53
N ASP A 510 -21.74 41.14 5.59
CA ASP A 510 -20.36 40.82 5.88
C ASP A 510 -19.47 42.05 5.60
N PRO A 511 -18.95 42.73 6.65
CA PRO A 511 -18.11 43.90 6.49
C PRO A 511 -16.79 43.61 5.79
N GLY A 512 -16.27 42.39 5.91
CA GLY A 512 -15.00 41.98 5.34
C GLY A 512 -15.07 41.89 3.81
N SER A 513 -16.06 41.23 3.26
CA SER A 513 -16.30 41.11 1.82
C SER A 513 -17.14 42.25 1.24
N ARG A 514 -17.74 43.09 2.09
CA ARG A 514 -18.71 44.13 1.72
C ARG A 514 -19.84 43.59 0.86
N THR A 515 -20.36 42.43 1.21
CA THR A 515 -21.46 41.75 0.51
C THR A 515 -22.46 41.20 1.54
N TRP A 516 -23.66 40.92 1.08
CA TRP A 516 -24.60 40.15 1.88
C TRP A 516 -24.27 38.68 1.84
N TRP A 517 -24.05 38.08 3.02
CA TRP A 517 -23.90 36.63 3.15
C TRP A 517 -25.28 36.01 3.33
N GLU A 518 -25.63 35.14 2.37
CA GLU A 518 -26.96 34.51 2.30
C GLU A 518 -26.77 32.98 2.18
N PRO A 519 -26.43 32.27 3.26
CA PRO A 519 -26.28 30.84 3.23
C PRO A 519 -27.61 30.13 2.90
N LYS A 520 -27.53 29.11 2.01
CA LYS A 520 -28.71 28.38 1.56
C LYS A 520 -28.63 26.92 1.97
N ASN A 521 -29.77 26.26 2.17
CA ASN A 521 -29.85 24.82 2.26
C ASN A 521 -29.54 24.15 0.90
N SER A 522 -29.15 22.90 0.94
CA SER A 522 -29.00 22.10 -0.27
C SER A 522 -29.92 20.86 -0.17
N PRO A 523 -30.98 20.76 -0.99
CA PRO A 523 -31.48 21.76 -1.95
C PRO A 523 -31.97 23.06 -1.27
N ASN A 524 -32.06 24.16 -2.01
CA ASN A 524 -32.51 25.44 -1.52
C ASN A 524 -34.02 25.41 -1.17
N ARG A 525 -34.31 24.83 -0.01
CA ARG A 525 -35.68 24.68 0.53
C ARG A 525 -35.62 24.86 2.05
N TYR A 526 -36.59 25.59 2.58
CA TYR A 526 -36.75 25.86 3.99
C TYR A 526 -38.03 25.16 4.48
N ASP A 527 -37.95 24.53 5.65
CA ASP A 527 -39.03 23.69 6.17
C ASP A 527 -39.58 24.21 7.53
N GLY A 528 -39.19 25.39 7.98
CA GLY A 528 -39.68 26.03 9.22
C GLY A 528 -39.08 25.40 10.50
N PRO A 529 -39.80 25.43 11.61
CA PRO A 529 -39.27 24.97 12.89
C PRO A 529 -38.99 23.47 12.88
N MET A 530 -37.82 23.07 13.41
CA MET A 530 -37.42 21.68 13.52
C MET A 530 -36.47 21.44 14.68
N SER A 531 -36.41 20.20 15.17
CA SER A 531 -35.47 19.84 16.22
C SER A 531 -34.01 19.80 15.68
N LEU A 532 -33.04 19.97 16.60
CA LEU A 532 -31.61 19.80 16.24
C LEU A 532 -31.34 18.43 15.65
N ARG A 533 -31.97 17.34 16.17
CA ARG A 533 -31.85 16.00 15.59
C ARG A 533 -32.28 15.98 14.12
N GLU A 534 -33.44 16.53 13.79
CA GLU A 534 -33.93 16.61 12.41
C GLU A 534 -33.00 17.49 11.55
N GLY A 535 -32.54 18.61 12.09
CA GLY A 535 -31.59 19.52 11.42
C GLY A 535 -30.26 18.81 11.02
N LEU A 536 -29.70 17.96 11.91
CA LEU A 536 -28.52 17.15 11.59
C LEU A 536 -28.84 16.05 10.58
N ALA A 537 -29.93 15.31 10.77
CA ALA A 537 -30.35 14.19 9.91
C ALA A 537 -30.57 14.62 8.46
N ARG A 538 -31.24 15.76 8.27
CA ARG A 538 -31.52 16.39 6.97
C ARG A 538 -30.38 17.31 6.49
N SER A 539 -29.36 17.47 7.33
CA SER A 539 -28.15 18.28 7.03
C SER A 539 -28.46 19.76 6.72
N LYS A 540 -29.41 20.37 7.47
CA LYS A 540 -29.81 21.74 7.24
C LYS A 540 -28.70 22.74 7.56
N ASN A 541 -28.42 23.62 6.60
CA ASN A 541 -27.35 24.61 6.73
C ASN A 541 -27.73 25.73 7.68
N VAL A 542 -28.93 26.25 7.50
CA VAL A 542 -29.44 27.42 8.26
C VAL A 542 -29.55 27.10 9.74
N VAL A 543 -30.08 25.92 10.09
CA VAL A 543 -30.15 25.44 11.49
C VAL A 543 -28.73 25.36 12.11
N SER A 544 -27.73 24.85 11.36
CA SER A 544 -26.35 24.77 11.85
C SER A 544 -25.73 26.17 12.06
N ILE A 545 -26.08 27.17 11.23
CA ILE A 545 -25.60 28.54 11.39
C ILE A 545 -26.25 29.20 12.61
N ARG A 546 -27.57 29.02 12.81
CA ARG A 546 -28.22 29.49 14.03
C ARG A 546 -27.60 28.85 15.28
N LEU A 547 -27.29 27.56 15.20
CA LEU A 547 -26.64 26.83 16.29
C LEU A 547 -25.26 27.39 16.64
N ILE A 548 -24.37 27.64 15.64
CA ILE A 548 -23.04 28.21 15.93
C ILE A 548 -23.13 29.63 16.47
N ARG A 549 -24.10 30.41 16.04
CA ARG A 549 -24.38 31.75 16.61
C ARG A 549 -24.79 31.66 18.08
N GLN A 550 -25.62 30.68 18.42
CA GLN A 550 -26.07 30.44 19.80
C GLN A 550 -24.93 30.03 20.72
N ILE A 551 -23.98 29.21 20.22
CA ILE A 551 -22.86 28.69 21.00
C ILE A 551 -21.70 29.69 21.03
N GLY A 552 -21.48 30.41 19.95
CA GLY A 552 -20.27 31.21 19.66
C GLY A 552 -19.17 30.43 18.99
N VAL A 553 -18.56 31.06 17.96
CA VAL A 553 -17.48 30.44 17.14
C VAL A 553 -16.30 29.94 17.98
N HIS A 554 -15.85 30.78 18.94
CA HIS A 554 -14.73 30.45 19.82
C HIS A 554 -14.98 29.18 20.63
N ASN A 555 -16.15 29.01 21.23
CA ASN A 555 -16.50 27.80 21.98
C ASN A 555 -16.53 26.55 21.10
N VAL A 556 -16.95 26.69 19.84
CA VAL A 556 -16.94 25.58 18.89
C VAL A 556 -15.51 25.21 18.51
N VAL A 557 -14.62 26.17 18.30
CA VAL A 557 -13.18 25.92 18.02
C VAL A 557 -12.53 25.15 19.17
N GLU A 558 -12.63 25.68 20.41
CA GLU A 558 -12.07 25.00 21.59
C GLU A 558 -12.60 23.56 21.74
N HIS A 559 -13.86 23.34 21.41
CA HIS A 559 -14.46 22.02 21.49
C HIS A 559 -13.92 21.08 20.42
N VAL A 560 -13.78 21.55 19.18
CA VAL A 560 -13.34 20.77 18.02
C VAL A 560 -11.85 20.40 18.12
N GLU A 561 -11.03 21.29 18.69
CA GLU A 561 -9.60 21.02 18.92
C GLU A 561 -9.35 19.84 19.88
N LYS A 562 -10.28 19.55 20.80
CA LYS A 562 -10.20 18.36 21.68
C LYS A 562 -10.19 17.05 20.91
N PHE A 563 -10.81 17.02 19.72
CA PHE A 563 -10.81 15.85 18.84
C PHE A 563 -9.48 15.69 18.05
N GLY A 564 -8.58 16.69 18.16
CA GLY A 564 -7.35 16.74 17.37
C GLY A 564 -7.51 17.41 16.00
N LEU A 565 -8.67 18.03 15.73
CA LEU A 565 -8.90 18.79 14.50
C LEU A 565 -8.43 20.22 14.71
N ASN A 566 -7.35 20.61 14.03
CA ASN A 566 -6.83 21.97 14.09
C ASN A 566 -7.66 22.91 13.19
N VAL A 567 -8.16 24.00 13.75
CA VAL A 567 -8.92 25.02 13.00
C VAL A 567 -8.07 26.29 12.85
N PRO A 568 -7.48 26.55 11.67
CA PRO A 568 -6.69 27.73 11.44
C PRO A 568 -7.49 29.03 11.72
N ARG A 569 -6.85 30.07 12.26
CA ARG A 569 -7.50 31.34 12.62
C ARG A 569 -8.33 31.96 11.47
N SER A 570 -7.86 31.80 10.24
CA SER A 570 -8.57 32.27 9.04
C SER A 570 -9.89 31.53 8.76
N GLN A 571 -10.07 30.33 9.33
CA GLN A 571 -11.25 29.50 9.18
C GLN A 571 -12.20 29.58 10.40
N GLN A 572 -11.82 30.31 11.45
CA GLN A 572 -12.63 30.49 12.68
C GLN A 572 -13.74 31.52 12.46
N VAL A 573 -14.69 31.16 11.62
CA VAL A 573 -15.84 31.99 11.21
C VAL A 573 -17.14 31.17 11.21
N GLU A 574 -18.31 31.82 11.17
CA GLU A 574 -19.63 31.13 11.16
C GLU A 574 -19.74 30.07 10.02
N ALA A 575 -19.02 30.28 8.89
CA ALA A 575 -19.02 29.35 7.77
C ALA A 575 -18.45 27.97 8.13
N MET A 576 -17.70 27.83 9.24
CA MET A 576 -17.27 26.52 9.72
C MET A 576 -18.44 25.59 10.08
N ALA A 577 -19.63 26.14 10.44
CA ALA A 577 -20.85 25.37 10.60
C ALA A 577 -21.27 24.62 9.31
N LEU A 578 -20.82 25.10 8.16
CA LEU A 578 -21.05 24.47 6.85
C LEU A 578 -19.88 23.58 6.40
N GLY A 579 -18.79 23.53 7.20
CA GLY A 579 -17.61 22.70 6.94
C GLY A 579 -16.57 23.34 6.02
N SER A 580 -16.32 24.65 6.19
CA SER A 580 -15.19 25.32 5.54
C SER A 580 -13.82 24.89 6.11
N VAL A 581 -13.81 24.12 7.20
CA VAL A 581 -12.60 23.57 7.83
C VAL A 581 -12.02 22.47 6.95
N GLU A 582 -10.70 22.55 6.72
CA GLU A 582 -9.96 21.60 5.90
C GLU A 582 -9.18 20.61 6.77
N VAL A 583 -9.35 19.33 6.49
CA VAL A 583 -8.67 18.23 7.21
C VAL A 583 -8.35 17.09 6.24
N THR A 584 -7.49 16.18 6.66
CA THR A 584 -7.29 14.92 5.93
C THR A 584 -8.40 13.91 6.25
N PRO A 585 -8.66 12.91 5.39
CA PRO A 585 -9.55 11.80 5.72
C PRO A 585 -9.16 11.07 7.01
N LEU A 586 -7.86 10.94 7.32
CA LEU A 586 -7.37 10.32 8.54
C LEU A 586 -7.71 11.14 9.78
N ASP A 587 -7.55 12.47 9.73
CA ASP A 587 -7.95 13.35 10.84
C ASP A 587 -9.46 13.26 11.09
N LEU A 588 -10.24 13.28 10.01
CA LEU A 588 -11.69 13.22 10.10
C LEU A 588 -12.20 11.91 10.69
N VAL A 589 -11.67 10.75 10.24
CA VAL A 589 -12.05 9.44 10.79
C VAL A 589 -11.64 9.31 12.25
N THR A 590 -10.49 9.88 12.63
CA THR A 590 -10.01 9.90 14.02
C THR A 590 -10.96 10.70 14.90
N GLY A 591 -11.43 11.85 14.42
CA GLY A 591 -12.46 12.64 15.12
C GLY A 591 -13.78 11.87 15.26
N TYR A 592 -14.23 11.16 14.23
CA TYR A 592 -15.44 10.34 14.28
C TYR A 592 -15.30 9.13 15.23
N ALA A 593 -14.10 8.58 15.37
CA ALA A 593 -13.83 7.50 16.32
C ALA A 593 -14.16 7.91 17.76
N THR A 594 -13.98 9.19 18.11
CA THR A 594 -14.34 9.71 19.44
C THR A 594 -15.84 9.57 19.75
N PHE A 595 -16.71 9.72 18.75
CA PHE A 595 -18.14 9.45 18.94
C PHE A 595 -18.45 7.95 19.05
N ALA A 596 -17.72 7.13 18.30
CA ALA A 596 -17.94 5.69 18.22
C ALA A 596 -17.45 4.91 19.45
N ASN A 597 -16.49 5.48 20.20
CA ASN A 597 -15.80 4.81 21.30
C ASN A 597 -16.13 5.36 22.70
N GLY A 598 -17.17 6.19 22.82
CA GLY A 598 -17.60 6.73 24.12
C GLY A 598 -16.86 8.01 24.55
N GLY A 599 -16.22 8.73 23.63
CA GLY A 599 -15.64 10.04 23.91
C GLY A 599 -14.12 10.07 24.11
N TYR A 600 -13.42 8.99 23.78
CA TYR A 600 -11.96 8.90 23.89
C TYR A 600 -11.27 9.34 22.61
N LYS A 601 -10.19 10.12 22.74
CA LYS A 601 -9.28 10.45 21.65
C LYS A 601 -8.25 9.35 21.51
N ILE A 602 -8.27 8.65 20.38
CA ILE A 602 -7.29 7.62 20.00
C ILE A 602 -6.23 8.19 19.07
N GLU A 603 -5.09 7.53 18.97
CA GLU A 603 -4.02 7.84 18.04
C GLU A 603 -3.99 6.80 16.91
N PRO A 604 -4.18 7.19 15.64
CA PRO A 604 -4.13 6.23 14.54
C PRO A 604 -2.70 5.74 14.32
N TYR A 605 -2.52 4.43 14.11
CA TYR A 605 -1.22 3.84 13.81
C TYR A 605 -1.34 2.72 12.77
N LEU A 606 -0.27 2.57 11.99
CA LEU A 606 -0.21 1.61 10.87
C LEU A 606 0.72 0.43 11.15
N VAL A 607 1.80 0.63 11.91
CA VAL A 607 2.80 -0.41 12.19
C VAL A 607 2.68 -0.86 13.63
N SER A 608 2.39 -2.15 13.82
CA SER A 608 2.28 -2.77 15.14
C SER A 608 3.63 -3.20 15.71
N LYS A 609 4.50 -3.78 14.86
CA LYS A 609 5.84 -4.19 15.25
C LYS A 609 6.80 -4.24 14.06
N ILE A 610 8.09 -4.13 14.37
CA ILE A 610 9.17 -4.36 13.39
C ILE A 610 10.12 -5.40 13.99
N VAL A 611 10.47 -6.39 13.18
CA VAL A 611 11.40 -7.47 13.50
C VAL A 611 12.65 -7.32 12.65
N LYS A 612 13.82 -7.50 13.23
CA LYS A 612 15.11 -7.55 12.56
C LYS A 612 15.90 -8.75 13.09
N ASN A 613 16.37 -9.63 12.21
CA ASN A 613 17.11 -10.84 12.57
C ASN A 613 16.40 -11.69 13.64
N GLY A 614 15.06 -11.82 13.53
CA GLY A 614 14.24 -12.58 14.48
C GLY A 614 13.96 -11.89 15.81
N GLY A 615 14.57 -10.73 16.08
CA GLY A 615 14.32 -9.93 17.30
C GLY A 615 13.37 -8.77 17.04
N ILE A 616 12.47 -8.48 17.98
CA ILE A 616 11.58 -7.32 17.91
C ILE A 616 12.40 -6.07 18.22
N VAL A 617 12.50 -5.13 17.25
CA VAL A 617 13.23 -3.86 17.40
C VAL A 617 12.31 -2.64 17.57
N TYR A 618 11.02 -2.83 17.32
CA TYR A 618 9.96 -1.85 17.56
C TYR A 618 8.65 -2.57 17.83
N GLN A 619 7.90 -2.08 18.81
CA GLN A 619 6.52 -2.49 19.07
C GLN A 619 5.72 -1.27 19.53
N TYR A 620 4.59 -1.05 18.89
CA TYR A 620 3.65 -0.01 19.31
C TYR A 620 2.67 -0.55 20.33
N ASN A 621 2.48 0.19 21.42
CA ASN A 621 1.54 -0.13 22.47
C ASN A 621 0.45 0.95 22.50
N PRO A 622 -0.70 0.75 21.83
CA PRO A 622 -1.73 1.77 21.75
C PRO A 622 -2.39 2.02 23.10
N LYS A 623 -2.79 3.26 23.33
CA LYS A 623 -3.79 3.57 24.33
C LYS A 623 -5.15 3.11 23.84
N VAL A 624 -6.00 2.66 24.75
CA VAL A 624 -7.28 2.05 24.42
C VAL A 624 -8.46 2.84 25.02
N ALA A 625 -9.57 2.86 24.30
CA ALA A 625 -10.84 3.41 24.76
C ALA A 625 -11.69 2.28 25.35
N ASP A 626 -12.34 2.56 26.48
CA ASP A 626 -13.33 1.68 27.08
C ASP A 626 -14.65 2.43 27.32
N PRO A 627 -15.63 2.29 26.42
CA PRO A 627 -16.92 2.99 26.54
C PRO A 627 -17.81 2.44 27.67
N THR A 628 -17.39 1.38 28.35
CA THR A 628 -18.12 0.76 29.47
C THR A 628 -17.58 1.20 30.84
N ALA A 629 -16.39 1.82 30.87
CA ALA A 629 -15.84 2.41 32.08
C ALA A 629 -16.64 3.68 32.49
N PRO A 630 -16.63 4.11 33.74
CA PRO A 630 -17.18 5.41 34.13
C PRO A 630 -16.47 6.58 33.45
N ASP A 631 -17.10 7.76 33.40
CA ASP A 631 -16.43 8.97 32.89
C ASP A 631 -15.18 9.32 33.71
N ILE A 632 -14.13 9.80 33.07
CA ILE A 632 -12.88 10.21 33.72
C ILE A 632 -13.02 11.63 34.24
N VAL A 633 -12.73 11.81 35.53
CA VAL A 633 -12.73 13.12 36.20
C VAL A 633 -11.29 13.47 36.66
N LYS A 634 -11.01 14.76 36.73
CA LYS A 634 -9.73 15.25 37.24
C LYS A 634 -9.86 15.56 38.73
N ASN A 635 -9.18 14.77 39.55
CA ASN A 635 -9.08 15.01 41.00
C ASN A 635 -7.69 15.56 41.36
N GLY A 636 -7.56 16.88 41.43
CA GLY A 636 -6.24 17.52 41.56
C GLY A 636 -5.34 17.26 40.35
N ILE A 637 -4.25 16.51 40.56
CA ILE A 637 -3.30 16.11 39.49
C ILE A 637 -3.65 14.72 38.95
N ALA A 638 -4.32 13.87 39.75
CA ALA A 638 -4.69 12.51 39.40
C ALA A 638 -5.90 12.46 38.45
N LEU A 639 -5.89 11.49 37.56
CA LEU A 639 -7.07 11.11 36.75
C LEU A 639 -7.74 9.92 37.46
N GLU A 640 -8.99 10.06 37.78
CA GLU A 640 -9.80 9.03 38.42
C GLU A 640 -11.10 8.87 37.64
N TYR A 641 -11.72 7.70 37.73
CA TYR A 641 -13.11 7.55 37.28
C TYR A 641 -14.08 8.22 38.23
N GLU A 642 -15.29 8.52 37.79
CA GLU A 642 -16.34 9.13 38.63
C GLU A 642 -16.64 8.33 39.91
N ASP A 643 -16.42 7.02 39.89
CA ASP A 643 -16.59 6.12 41.02
C ASP A 643 -15.37 6.10 41.98
N GLY A 644 -14.34 6.91 41.70
CA GLY A 644 -13.10 7.01 42.50
C GLY A 644 -12.06 5.93 42.24
N THR A 645 -12.25 5.07 41.23
CA THR A 645 -11.26 4.07 40.85
C THR A 645 -10.18 4.67 39.96
N THR A 646 -8.96 4.08 40.01
CA THR A 646 -7.78 4.57 39.27
C THR A 646 -7.91 4.28 37.79
N VAL A 647 -7.67 5.30 36.95
CA VAL A 647 -7.60 5.14 35.48
C VAL A 647 -6.34 4.39 35.10
N PRO A 648 -6.41 3.30 34.33
CA PRO A 648 -5.23 2.57 33.85
C PRO A 648 -4.30 3.42 32.96
N ASP A 649 -2.98 3.21 33.05
CA ASP A 649 -1.99 3.97 32.27
C ASP A 649 -2.14 3.85 30.74
N ASN A 650 -2.69 2.74 30.27
CA ASN A 650 -2.96 2.49 28.84
C ASN A 650 -4.32 3.01 28.37
N MET A 651 -5.07 3.71 29.22
CA MET A 651 -6.35 4.32 28.81
C MET A 651 -6.11 5.53 27.90
N ALA A 652 -6.91 5.63 26.85
CA ALA A 652 -6.92 6.79 25.96
C ALA A 652 -7.51 8.02 26.71
N THR A 653 -7.12 9.21 26.27
CA THR A 653 -7.62 10.46 26.87
C THR A 653 -9.10 10.63 26.57
N GLN A 654 -9.96 10.70 27.57
CA GLN A 654 -11.36 11.04 27.40
C GLN A 654 -11.50 12.56 27.16
N VAL A 655 -12.08 12.94 26.04
CA VAL A 655 -12.27 14.35 25.62
C VAL A 655 -13.74 14.77 25.60
N LEU A 656 -14.65 13.79 25.63
CA LEU A 656 -16.10 13.97 25.77
C LEU A 656 -16.63 13.06 26.88
N SER A 657 -17.72 13.46 27.55
CA SER A 657 -18.47 12.53 28.36
C SER A 657 -19.14 11.45 27.48
N HIS A 658 -19.32 10.26 28.03
CA HIS A 658 -20.03 9.16 27.35
C HIS A 658 -21.43 9.61 26.87
N LYS A 659 -22.12 10.42 27.67
CA LYS A 659 -23.44 10.95 27.32
C LYS A 659 -23.40 11.84 26.07
N ASN A 660 -22.41 12.75 25.96
CA ASN A 660 -22.27 13.60 24.78
C ASN A 660 -21.95 12.74 23.54
N ALA A 661 -20.96 11.85 23.63
CA ALA A 661 -20.57 10.98 22.52
C ALA A 661 -21.76 10.14 22.01
N TYR A 662 -22.50 9.52 22.91
CA TYR A 662 -23.67 8.71 22.58
C TYR A 662 -24.81 9.54 21.95
N ILE A 663 -25.15 10.69 22.51
CA ILE A 663 -26.21 11.56 21.99
C ILE A 663 -25.92 11.92 20.53
N VAL A 664 -24.69 12.37 20.23
CA VAL A 664 -24.30 12.75 18.87
C VAL A 664 -24.24 11.54 17.95
N ALA A 665 -23.75 10.40 18.42
CA ALA A 665 -23.78 9.15 17.68
C ALA A 665 -25.22 8.74 17.33
N ASP A 666 -26.16 8.84 18.30
CA ASP A 666 -27.57 8.52 18.08
C ASP A 666 -28.27 9.53 17.14
N MET A 667 -27.89 10.81 17.18
CA MET A 667 -28.31 11.77 16.14
C MET A 667 -27.81 11.35 14.75
N MET A 668 -26.58 10.88 14.62
CA MET A 668 -26.03 10.37 13.36
C MET A 668 -26.71 9.07 12.88
N ARG A 669 -27.33 8.31 13.78
CA ARG A 669 -28.23 7.20 13.43
C ARG A 669 -29.44 7.71 12.64
N SER A 670 -30.01 8.86 13.02
CA SER A 670 -31.15 9.48 12.30
C SER A 670 -30.78 9.98 10.90
N VAL A 671 -29.49 10.24 10.62
CA VAL A 671 -29.00 10.52 9.25
C VAL A 671 -29.22 9.32 8.32
N ILE A 672 -29.19 8.09 8.85
CA ILE A 672 -29.33 6.84 8.09
C ILE A 672 -30.78 6.33 8.11
N TYR A 673 -31.43 6.35 9.27
CA TYR A 673 -32.74 5.71 9.43
C TYR A 673 -33.91 6.70 9.46
N GLY A 674 -33.65 8.01 9.49
CA GLY A 674 -34.71 9.01 9.66
C GLY A 674 -35.23 9.09 11.07
N GLY A 675 -36.42 9.64 11.23
CA GLY A 675 -37.10 9.81 12.54
C GLY A 675 -38.40 10.55 12.39
N GLU A 676 -38.99 10.91 13.56
CA GLU A 676 -40.18 11.75 13.68
C GLU A 676 -39.81 13.19 14.04
N GLY A 677 -40.36 14.14 13.30
CA GLY A 677 -40.17 15.58 13.50
C GLY A 677 -41.50 16.27 13.83
N LEU A 678 -41.45 17.59 14.01
CA LEU A 678 -42.64 18.42 14.27
C LEU A 678 -43.68 18.32 13.13
N SER A 679 -43.25 18.20 11.91
CA SER A 679 -44.10 18.11 10.71
C SER A 679 -44.36 16.67 10.26
N GLY A 680 -44.07 15.67 11.08
CA GLY A 680 -44.20 14.25 10.78
C GLY A 680 -42.86 13.56 10.45
N PRO A 681 -42.88 12.34 9.88
CA PRO A 681 -41.70 11.55 9.64
C PRO A 681 -40.74 12.17 8.60
N TYR A 682 -39.44 12.04 8.83
CA TYR A 682 -38.41 12.53 7.93
C TYR A 682 -37.38 11.45 7.56
N TRP A 683 -36.75 11.62 6.43
CA TRP A 683 -35.63 10.78 5.97
C TRP A 683 -34.30 11.52 6.10
N GLY A 684 -33.26 10.78 6.51
CA GLY A 684 -31.91 11.30 6.57
C GLY A 684 -31.18 11.22 5.24
N THR A 685 -30.09 12.00 5.10
CA THR A 685 -29.30 12.09 3.86
C THR A 685 -28.49 10.83 3.56
N GLY A 686 -28.32 9.94 4.54
CA GLY A 686 -27.51 8.69 4.44
C GLY A 686 -28.35 7.42 4.32
N SER A 687 -29.65 7.49 4.04
CA SER A 687 -30.57 6.34 4.05
C SER A 687 -30.16 5.17 3.14
N ARG A 688 -29.39 5.42 2.09
CA ARG A 688 -28.82 4.37 1.21
C ARG A 688 -27.84 3.43 1.93
N ALA A 689 -27.22 3.84 3.04
CA ALA A 689 -26.30 3.00 3.78
C ALA A 689 -26.99 1.74 4.32
N SER A 690 -28.14 1.88 4.98
CA SER A 690 -28.91 0.75 5.49
C SER A 690 -29.45 -0.15 4.36
N ALA A 691 -29.94 0.45 3.27
CA ALA A 691 -30.44 -0.30 2.10
C ALA A 691 -29.33 -1.15 1.42
N THR A 692 -28.08 -0.61 1.39
CA THR A 692 -26.95 -1.31 0.77
C THR A 692 -26.39 -2.41 1.65
N THR A 693 -26.29 -2.17 2.95
CA THR A 693 -25.65 -3.08 3.92
C THR A 693 -26.58 -4.07 4.56
N GLY A 694 -27.91 -3.75 4.64
CA GLY A 694 -28.89 -4.52 5.40
C GLY A 694 -28.74 -4.40 6.94
N ARG A 695 -27.83 -3.54 7.43
CA ARG A 695 -27.54 -3.39 8.87
C ARG A 695 -28.45 -2.38 9.56
N THR A 696 -28.62 -2.55 10.88
CA THR A 696 -29.48 -1.72 11.74
C THR A 696 -28.71 -0.92 12.79
N ASP A 697 -27.38 -1.06 12.84
CA ASP A 697 -26.46 -0.50 13.86
C ASP A 697 -25.54 0.59 13.31
N LEU A 698 -25.91 1.24 12.21
CA LEU A 698 -25.08 2.22 11.55
C LEU A 698 -25.31 3.64 12.05
N HIS A 699 -24.24 4.40 12.12
CA HIS A 699 -24.17 5.82 12.40
C HIS A 699 -23.34 6.52 11.36
N GLY A 700 -23.69 7.72 10.91
CA GLY A 700 -22.86 8.40 9.91
C GLY A 700 -23.38 9.74 9.45
N LYS A 701 -22.58 10.43 8.66
CA LYS A 701 -22.88 11.75 8.10
C LYS A 701 -22.37 11.88 6.68
N THR A 702 -23.20 12.42 5.81
CA THR A 702 -22.80 12.86 4.47
C THR A 702 -22.12 14.22 4.52
N GLY A 703 -21.10 14.42 3.72
CA GLY A 703 -20.46 15.73 3.47
C GLY A 703 -20.51 16.06 2.00
N THR A 704 -20.78 17.32 1.69
CA THR A 704 -20.73 17.86 0.34
C THR A 704 -20.32 19.32 0.47
N THR A 705 -19.29 19.72 -0.27
CA THR A 705 -18.82 21.10 -0.31
C THR A 705 -19.60 21.91 -1.34
N ASN A 706 -19.44 23.24 -1.30
CA ASN A 706 -20.03 24.12 -2.31
C ASN A 706 -19.59 23.69 -3.72
N ASN A 707 -20.48 23.81 -4.69
CA ASN A 707 -20.28 23.37 -6.09
C ASN A 707 -19.94 21.88 -6.23
N VAL A 708 -20.02 21.10 -5.14
CA VAL A 708 -19.76 19.65 -5.16
C VAL A 708 -18.31 19.30 -5.58
N HIS A 709 -17.32 20.07 -5.11
CA HIS A 709 -15.90 19.74 -5.36
C HIS A 709 -15.49 18.48 -4.60
N ASP A 710 -15.97 18.35 -3.35
CA ASP A 710 -15.66 17.23 -2.46
C ASP A 710 -16.94 16.55 -1.99
N ALA A 711 -16.98 15.24 -2.12
CA ALA A 711 -18.01 14.36 -1.59
C ALA A 711 -17.42 13.50 -0.48
N TRP A 712 -18.09 13.46 0.67
CA TRP A 712 -17.67 12.76 1.86
C TRP A 712 -18.75 11.86 2.44
N PHE A 713 -18.34 10.78 3.07
CA PHE A 713 -19.15 10.05 4.03
C PHE A 713 -18.26 9.52 5.16
N SER A 714 -18.59 9.88 6.38
CA SER A 714 -17.97 9.32 7.58
C SER A 714 -19.03 8.59 8.39
N GLY A 715 -18.71 7.39 8.86
CA GLY A 715 -19.67 6.60 9.62
C GLY A 715 -19.01 5.43 10.34
N PHE A 716 -19.76 4.80 11.22
CA PHE A 716 -19.31 3.74 12.08
C PHE A 716 -20.46 2.82 12.53
N ASN A 717 -20.08 1.69 13.11
CA ASN A 717 -20.90 0.84 13.98
C ASN A 717 -20.10 0.51 15.24
N GLY A 718 -20.49 -0.47 16.03
CA GLY A 718 -19.75 -0.88 17.24
C GLY A 718 -18.40 -1.55 16.97
N ASN A 719 -18.02 -1.84 15.71
CA ASN A 719 -16.79 -2.57 15.35
C ASN A 719 -15.74 -1.70 14.64
N VAL A 720 -16.16 -0.81 13.74
CA VAL A 720 -15.28 -0.08 12.84
C VAL A 720 -15.80 1.32 12.53
N VAL A 721 -14.90 2.29 12.44
CA VAL A 721 -15.15 3.64 11.95
C VAL A 721 -14.40 3.85 10.64
N ALA A 722 -15.06 4.44 9.63
CA ALA A 722 -14.43 4.70 8.34
C ALA A 722 -14.90 6.04 7.75
N THR A 723 -13.99 6.68 7.01
CA THR A 723 -14.26 7.89 6.22
C THR A 723 -13.88 7.64 4.77
N SER A 724 -14.80 7.95 3.87
CA SER A 724 -14.59 7.92 2.42
C SER A 724 -14.72 9.31 1.81
N TRP A 725 -13.95 9.55 0.77
CA TRP A 725 -13.92 10.78 -0.01
C TRP A 725 -13.90 10.48 -1.50
N MET A 726 -14.53 11.36 -2.30
CA MET A 726 -14.41 11.39 -3.76
C MET A 726 -14.35 12.83 -4.25
N GLY A 727 -13.45 13.11 -5.20
CA GLY A 727 -13.23 14.44 -5.78
C GLY A 727 -12.16 14.42 -6.86
N PHE A 728 -11.83 15.58 -7.38
CA PHE A 728 -10.67 15.76 -8.28
C PHE A 728 -9.50 16.34 -7.51
N ASP A 729 -8.26 16.06 -7.97
CA ASP A 729 -7.07 16.69 -7.40
C ASP A 729 -6.97 18.18 -7.75
N THR A 730 -7.67 18.60 -8.77
CA THR A 730 -7.79 20.01 -9.21
C THR A 730 -9.09 20.62 -8.73
N ASP A 731 -9.20 21.95 -8.81
CA ASP A 731 -10.41 22.70 -8.50
C ASP A 731 -11.49 22.50 -9.59
N ARG A 732 -12.19 21.36 -9.51
CA ARG A 732 -13.20 20.90 -10.49
C ARG A 732 -14.38 20.27 -9.76
N ASP A 733 -15.59 20.64 -10.21
CA ASP A 733 -16.84 20.08 -9.69
C ASP A 733 -16.96 18.58 -10.05
N LEU A 734 -17.51 17.77 -9.14
CA LEU A 734 -17.96 16.42 -9.45
C LEU A 734 -19.15 16.41 -10.43
N GLY A 735 -19.84 17.52 -10.57
CA GLY A 735 -20.84 17.77 -11.57
C GLY A 735 -22.21 17.21 -11.25
N TRP A 736 -22.91 16.81 -12.32
CA TRP A 736 -24.31 16.38 -12.29
C TRP A 736 -24.53 15.18 -13.18
N SER A 737 -25.19 14.16 -12.67
CA SER A 737 -25.54 12.99 -13.47
C SER A 737 -27.02 13.00 -13.89
N ARG A 738 -27.28 12.48 -15.09
CA ARG A 738 -28.63 12.40 -15.65
C ARG A 738 -29.57 11.52 -14.81
N THR A 739 -29.01 10.51 -14.10
CA THR A 739 -29.79 9.52 -13.35
C THR A 739 -29.98 9.86 -11.86
N GLN A 740 -29.08 10.66 -11.28
CA GLN A 740 -29.06 10.90 -9.85
C GLN A 740 -29.11 12.38 -9.45
N GLY A 741 -28.99 13.29 -10.43
CA GLY A 741 -28.90 14.72 -10.17
C GLY A 741 -27.48 15.15 -9.78
N PRO A 742 -27.31 16.17 -8.90
CA PRO A 742 -26.01 16.63 -8.45
C PRO A 742 -25.24 15.52 -7.74
N GLU A 743 -23.98 15.33 -8.09
CA GLU A 743 -23.11 14.44 -7.36
C GLU A 743 -22.87 15.00 -5.93
N GLY A 744 -22.56 14.13 -4.97
CA GLY A 744 -22.32 14.55 -3.59
C GLY A 744 -22.16 13.38 -2.66
N GLY A 745 -22.02 13.64 -1.37
CA GLY A 745 -21.70 12.63 -0.36
C GLY A 745 -22.59 11.39 -0.41
N ALA A 746 -23.90 11.57 -0.60
CA ALA A 746 -24.87 10.47 -0.66
C ALA A 746 -24.76 9.58 -1.92
N TYR A 747 -24.21 10.11 -3.02
CA TYR A 747 -24.16 9.42 -4.32
C TYR A 747 -22.76 9.00 -4.72
N SER A 748 -21.72 9.70 -4.25
CA SER A 748 -20.35 9.49 -4.66
C SER A 748 -19.51 8.84 -3.55
N ALA A 749 -19.52 9.36 -2.32
CA ALA A 749 -18.70 8.84 -1.22
C ALA A 749 -19.40 7.73 -0.39
N LEU A 750 -20.68 7.89 -0.06
CA LEU A 750 -21.42 6.88 0.71
C LEU A 750 -21.38 5.48 0.08
N PRO A 751 -21.48 5.30 -1.24
CA PRO A 751 -21.35 3.97 -1.85
C PRO A 751 -20.02 3.28 -1.58
N ILE A 752 -18.90 4.01 -1.45
CA ILE A 752 -17.59 3.48 -1.08
C ILE A 752 -17.68 2.89 0.33
N TRP A 753 -18.11 3.72 1.28
CA TRP A 753 -18.26 3.33 2.67
C TRP A 753 -19.22 2.15 2.85
N ALA A 754 -20.39 2.20 2.22
CA ALA A 754 -21.42 1.17 2.38
C ALA A 754 -20.99 -0.19 1.80
N ARG A 755 -20.29 -0.21 0.64
CA ARG A 755 -19.71 -1.46 0.09
C ARG A 755 -18.64 -2.02 1.01
N PHE A 756 -17.75 -1.16 1.51
CA PHE A 756 -16.72 -1.57 2.47
C PHE A 756 -17.36 -2.22 3.70
N ILE A 757 -18.30 -1.55 4.37
CA ILE A 757 -18.99 -2.09 5.56
C ILE A 757 -19.74 -3.39 5.23
N LYS A 758 -20.39 -3.48 4.07
CA LYS A 758 -21.10 -4.68 3.67
C LYS A 758 -20.19 -5.92 3.65
N ILE A 759 -18.98 -5.79 3.13
CA ILE A 759 -18.03 -6.90 2.99
C ILE A 759 -17.32 -7.19 4.32
N THR A 760 -16.89 -6.17 5.03
CA THR A 760 -16.09 -6.33 6.27
C THR A 760 -16.94 -6.78 7.45
N GLU A 761 -18.21 -6.41 7.47
CA GLU A 761 -19.17 -6.76 8.52
C GLU A 761 -20.11 -7.93 8.15
N GLU A 762 -19.85 -8.58 7.01
CA GLU A 762 -20.61 -9.75 6.59
C GLU A 762 -20.51 -10.90 7.62
N GLY A 763 -21.66 -11.42 8.02
CA GLY A 763 -21.74 -12.51 9.02
C GLY A 763 -21.52 -12.08 10.47
N LYS A 764 -21.17 -10.80 10.73
CA LYS A 764 -21.06 -10.30 12.10
C LYS A 764 -22.43 -9.81 12.60
N PRO A 765 -22.79 -10.08 13.87
CA PRO A 765 -24.01 -9.56 14.46
C PRO A 765 -24.02 -8.03 14.49
N ALA A 766 -25.21 -7.44 14.64
CA ALA A 766 -25.32 -6.01 14.91
C ALA A 766 -24.63 -5.68 16.26
N ALA A 767 -23.84 -4.62 16.26
CA ALA A 767 -23.09 -4.15 17.42
C ALA A 767 -23.52 -2.70 17.76
N PRO A 768 -24.68 -2.52 18.41
CA PRO A 768 -25.15 -1.19 18.82
C PRO A 768 -24.22 -0.62 19.89
N LEU A 769 -24.11 0.71 19.91
CA LEU A 769 -23.35 1.40 20.95
C LEU A 769 -24.04 1.25 22.32
N PRO A 770 -23.29 1.11 23.42
CA PRO A 770 -23.87 1.04 24.75
C PRO A 770 -24.51 2.37 25.14
N ILE A 771 -25.68 2.32 25.75
CA ILE A 771 -26.36 3.51 26.29
C ILE A 771 -25.69 3.86 27.62
N PRO A 772 -25.15 5.10 27.79
CA PRO A 772 -24.51 5.49 29.03
C PRO A 772 -25.48 5.51 30.21
N GLU A 773 -25.00 5.13 31.38
CA GLU A 773 -25.78 5.16 32.60
C GLU A 773 -26.26 6.56 32.95
N GLY A 774 -27.50 6.67 33.45
CA GLY A 774 -28.09 7.95 33.84
C GLY A 774 -28.40 8.90 32.70
N LEU A 775 -28.42 8.42 31.43
CA LEU A 775 -28.93 9.20 30.29
C LEU A 775 -30.46 9.08 30.23
N GLY A 776 -31.15 10.24 30.34
CA GLY A 776 -32.60 10.30 30.33
C GLY A 776 -33.16 10.93 29.05
N LYS A 777 -34.48 10.94 28.91
CA LYS A 777 -35.22 11.65 27.86
C LYS A 777 -36.07 12.77 28.43
N CYS A 778 -36.22 13.86 27.69
CA CYS A 778 -37.13 14.98 28.01
C CYS A 778 -37.94 15.37 26.76
N THR A 779 -39.03 16.07 26.99
CA THR A 779 -39.94 16.51 25.94
C THR A 779 -39.93 18.02 25.82
N ASN A 780 -39.80 18.54 24.59
CA ASN A 780 -39.89 19.94 24.22
C ASN A 780 -40.77 20.06 22.98
N GLU A 781 -41.78 20.89 23.00
CA GLU A 781 -42.74 21.11 21.89
C GLU A 781 -43.28 19.80 21.28
N GLY A 782 -43.52 18.79 22.12
CA GLY A 782 -43.99 17.47 21.68
C GLY A 782 -42.93 16.51 21.20
N ILE A 783 -41.68 16.94 21.04
CA ILE A 783 -40.55 16.07 20.66
C ILE A 783 -39.85 15.51 21.91
N THR A 784 -39.91 14.21 22.06
CA THR A 784 -39.21 13.49 23.14
C THR A 784 -37.88 12.93 22.65
N ASP A 785 -36.78 13.34 23.28
CA ASP A 785 -35.44 12.93 22.87
C ASP A 785 -34.48 12.82 24.07
N TRP A 786 -33.23 12.35 23.80
CA TRP A 786 -32.17 12.28 24.79
C TRP A 786 -31.82 13.67 25.32
N CYS A 787 -31.68 13.79 26.63
CA CYS A 787 -31.39 15.05 27.31
C CYS A 787 -30.24 14.89 28.31
N ILE A 788 -29.42 15.94 28.45
CA ILE A 788 -28.44 16.05 29.51
C ILE A 788 -29.16 16.56 30.79
N SER A 789 -28.86 15.97 31.93
CA SER A 789 -29.34 16.44 33.24
C SER A 789 -28.90 17.88 33.46
N GLY A 790 -29.84 18.78 33.79
CA GLY A 790 -29.58 20.23 33.90
C GLY A 790 -29.44 20.98 32.57
N GLY A 791 -29.60 20.30 31.43
CA GLY A 791 -29.57 20.93 30.12
C GLY A 791 -30.82 21.70 29.80
N THR A 792 -30.74 22.63 28.87
CA THR A 792 -31.82 23.54 28.45
C THR A 792 -32.33 23.19 27.05
N SER A 793 -33.64 23.10 26.88
CA SER A 793 -34.27 23.00 25.56
C SER A 793 -34.67 24.39 25.10
N ILE A 794 -34.21 24.78 23.93
CA ILE A 794 -34.51 26.09 23.29
C ILE A 794 -35.72 25.92 22.38
N SER A 795 -36.60 26.91 22.35
CA SER A 795 -37.70 27.01 21.39
C SER A 795 -37.66 28.38 20.75
N GLU A 796 -37.16 28.46 19.52
CA GLU A 796 -37.25 29.68 18.71
C GLU A 796 -38.66 29.75 18.14
N THR A 797 -39.56 30.37 18.89
CA THR A 797 -40.97 30.61 18.49
C THR A 797 -41.19 32.06 18.11
N GLY A 798 -40.57 32.56 17.05
CA GLY A 798 -40.86 33.92 16.60
C GLY A 798 -39.95 34.42 15.52
N VAL A 799 -40.50 35.19 14.63
CA VAL A 799 -39.81 35.95 13.58
C VAL A 799 -38.77 36.87 14.24
N GLU A 800 -37.48 36.73 13.85
CA GLU A 800 -36.54 37.83 14.08
C GLU A 800 -37.17 39.13 13.52
N ALA A 801 -37.40 40.13 14.33
CA ALA A 801 -37.91 41.42 13.87
C ALA A 801 -36.95 41.95 12.79
N PRO A 802 -37.44 42.51 11.69
CA PRO A 802 -36.59 43.10 10.68
C PRO A 802 -35.72 44.16 11.35
N VAL A 803 -34.41 44.02 11.21
CA VAL A 803 -33.47 45.07 11.66
C VAL A 803 -33.73 46.27 10.79
N ASP A 804 -34.21 47.37 11.42
CA ASP A 804 -34.44 48.62 10.74
C ASP A 804 -33.18 49.12 10.04
N GLU A 805 -33.32 49.73 8.88
CA GLU A 805 -32.25 50.24 8.01
C GLU A 805 -31.36 51.33 8.67
N ASN A 806 -31.63 51.71 9.90
CA ASN A 806 -30.85 52.69 10.65
C ASN A 806 -30.26 52.04 11.90
N GLY A 807 -28.93 51.75 11.80
CA GLY A 807 -28.16 51.08 12.83
C GLY A 807 -27.96 51.83 14.13
N GLU A 808 -29.03 52.01 14.94
CA GLU A 808 -28.90 52.45 16.33
C GLU A 808 -29.45 51.33 17.25
N GLY A 809 -28.53 50.48 17.70
CA GLY A 809 -28.80 49.52 18.76
C GLY A 809 -28.80 50.17 20.12
N SER A 810 -29.93 50.17 20.79
CA SER A 810 -30.07 50.51 22.20
C SER A 810 -29.30 49.50 23.07
N THR A 811 -28.22 50.02 23.67
CA THR A 811 -27.46 49.28 24.72
C THR A 811 -28.22 49.40 26.04
N THR A 812 -28.67 48.31 26.60
CA THR A 812 -28.97 48.24 28.04
C THR A 812 -27.74 47.68 28.72
N ASP A 813 -27.05 48.56 29.43
CA ASP A 813 -25.98 48.24 30.36
C ASP A 813 -26.48 47.34 31.49
N ASN A 814 -25.82 46.23 31.73
CA ASN A 814 -25.74 45.62 33.04
C ASN A 814 -24.29 45.40 33.40
N ASN A 815 -23.76 46.35 34.18
CA ASN A 815 -22.53 46.25 34.92
C ASN A 815 -22.55 45.07 35.90
N SER A 816 -21.54 44.22 35.83
CA SER A 816 -20.93 43.64 37.02
C SER A 816 -19.44 43.45 36.79
N GLU A 817 -18.68 44.21 37.55
CA GLU A 817 -17.26 44.14 37.72
C GLU A 817 -16.86 42.74 38.19
N ASP A 818 -15.84 42.14 37.60
CA ASP A 818 -14.82 41.52 38.44
C ASP A 818 -13.47 41.38 37.78
N SER A 819 -12.49 41.49 38.63
CA SER A 819 -11.08 41.76 38.54
C SER A 819 -10.20 40.82 37.73
N SER A 820 -9.19 41.47 37.16
CA SER A 820 -7.96 40.94 36.57
C SER A 820 -7.12 40.02 37.46
N SER A 821 -6.59 38.97 36.85
CA SER A 821 -5.21 38.55 37.17
C SER A 821 -4.57 37.91 35.90
N GLN A 822 -3.59 38.64 35.35
CA GLN A 822 -2.64 38.16 34.34
C GLN A 822 -1.73 37.15 34.99
N THR A 823 -1.53 35.99 34.34
CA THR A 823 -0.37 35.14 34.52
C THR A 823 0.16 34.81 33.12
N GLU A 824 1.30 35.43 32.80
CA GLU A 824 2.15 35.06 31.67
C GLU A 824 2.60 33.59 31.85
N VAL A 825 2.42 32.78 30.82
CA VAL A 825 3.06 31.46 30.69
C VAL A 825 4.00 31.49 29.50
N ASP A 826 5.26 31.32 29.84
CA ASP A 826 6.43 31.19 29.00
C ASP A 826 6.28 30.03 28.00
N THR A 827 6.36 30.35 26.70
CA THR A 827 6.36 29.40 25.60
C THR A 827 7.78 29.22 25.05
N SER A 828 8.59 28.42 25.72
CA SER A 828 9.80 27.87 25.12
C SER A 828 9.92 26.38 25.47
N ASN A 829 10.03 25.58 24.42
CA ASN A 829 10.30 24.14 24.35
C ASN A 829 9.09 23.21 24.12
N ILE A 830 8.74 23.08 22.84
CA ILE A 830 8.18 21.82 22.33
C ILE A 830 9.02 21.45 21.10
N SER A 831 9.85 20.42 21.26
CA SER A 831 10.59 19.80 20.18
C SER A 831 9.66 18.96 19.30
N SER A 832 9.88 19.03 18.02
CA SER A 832 9.08 18.40 16.95
C SER A 832 9.34 16.89 16.74
N ASP A 833 9.47 16.12 17.80
CA ASP A 833 9.77 14.69 17.67
C ASP A 833 8.70 13.84 18.35
N ASN A 834 7.48 13.79 17.80
CA ASN A 834 6.55 12.69 18.04
C ASN A 834 5.25 12.89 17.25
N ILE A 835 5.32 12.76 15.92
CA ILE A 835 4.14 12.48 15.12
C ILE A 835 4.55 11.44 14.07
N PHE A 836 4.32 10.16 14.40
CA PHE A 836 3.93 9.10 13.45
C PHE A 836 3.65 7.80 14.20
#